data_5980fb4f579616322adfab22865b8f2c
#
_entry.id   5980fb4f579616322adfab22865b8f2c
#
_cell.length_a   1.000
_cell.length_b   1.000
_cell.length_c   1.000
_cell.angle_alpha   90.00
_cell.angle_beta   90.00
_cell.angle_gamma   90.00
#
_symmetry.space_group_name_H-M   'P 1'
#
loop_
_entity.id
_entity.type
_entity.pdbx_description
1 polymer ?
#
loop_
_entity_poly.entity_id
_entity_poly.type
_entity_poly.pdbx_seq_one_letter_code
_entity_poly.pdbx_strand_id
1 'polypeptide(L)'
;MLNRLGIETRLQLAITICVVSLVIVTTIGSGGPPWVFFTYRSLLLAIAVLSAIGSRRADFRISRTFLALTILLFSLMLVSVLRIEGSHFDGFYLWFKYAFFAAAFINLAHYARYQTARWRGLLLAVIVATCLAHLLPDLIRNQGLVKGFSPNNANYFASFLLIGLSISIAGAVFALLPKWRIAALMSAGIILVGIVKTSSRGATLAALAMIVVAGFRARGRIPRQVWLGAGLAGMLAAMIASPYMIRKFIDRGEIDPYNYARREIWQSSLSVIGQSPVLGVGFGQFFHISKRFTLPVQGPVARYMKRAQMAHNEYLQHLAELGIPAALTLFSMFGYLLYQVAKRARNAWPDFRCFNETVLLTAAGVGVHALVDNCWTIPVTASSLVVLALADPLPLKRKDRHSAWTTPKAAAAGVALAGVYALSAIIPAIGLYLNDVGHRAYDRDDFAAAERYHLAAIAVFPDHPLFLDNLGMVYLQQFTENKDPNLLASAKEYFRRAIVASPQALDPHVHMEAVLVRSLDGDPGHDRSIYEEIVQVNVDLLRIDPFIPFTRKNLGGAYYNLGDVEHAMLELQQAIEYEPNYVPGHLQMSEWYKERGDEETSRRHYMAALGIIHKYRNFKPTQPYEGVLLARPQDPPSASAEQKR
;
A
#
# COMPACT_ATOMS: atom_id res chain seq x y z
N MET A 1 -11.91 -47.00 13.21
CA MET A 1 -11.86 -45.84 14.12
C MET A 1 -10.45 -45.27 14.25
N LEU A 2 -9.40 -46.07 14.44
CA LEU A 2 -8.00 -45.65 14.58
C LEU A 2 -7.44 -44.90 13.34
N ASN A 3 -7.76 -45.32 12.11
CA ASN A 3 -7.35 -44.63 10.88
C ASN A 3 -8.01 -43.22 10.72
N ARG A 4 -9.18 -42.99 11.33
CA ARG A 4 -9.86 -41.70 11.26
C ARG A 4 -9.25 -40.66 12.20
N LEU A 5 -8.83 -41.08 13.41
CA LEU A 5 -8.12 -40.22 14.37
C LEU A 5 -6.78 -39.72 13.77
N GLY A 6 -6.06 -40.61 13.04
CA GLY A 6 -4.82 -40.22 12.37
C GLY A 6 -4.99 -39.18 11.26
N ILE A 7 -6.10 -39.23 10.51
CA ILE A 7 -6.38 -38.23 9.44
C ILE A 7 -6.73 -36.88 10.03
N GLU A 8 -7.56 -36.82 11.09
CA GLU A 8 -7.93 -35.55 11.74
C GLU A 8 -6.71 -34.85 12.35
N THR A 9 -5.82 -35.61 13.00
CA THR A 9 -4.56 -35.07 13.55
C THR A 9 -3.62 -34.52 12.46
N ARG A 10 -3.48 -35.27 11.34
CA ARG A 10 -2.66 -34.84 10.20
C ARG A 10 -3.21 -33.57 9.54
N LEU A 11 -4.53 -33.47 9.40
CA LEU A 11 -5.18 -32.30 8.82
C LEU A 11 -5.04 -31.07 9.73
N GLN A 12 -5.20 -31.26 11.05
CA GLN A 12 -4.95 -30.19 12.02
C GLN A 12 -3.50 -29.70 11.97
N LEU A 13 -2.54 -30.61 11.86
CA LEU A 13 -1.12 -30.27 11.72
C LEU A 13 -0.87 -29.50 10.42
N ALA A 14 -1.42 -29.95 9.29
CA ALA A 14 -1.27 -29.27 8.01
C ALA A 14 -1.83 -27.83 8.03
N ILE A 15 -3.03 -27.63 8.59
CA ILE A 15 -3.62 -26.29 8.76
C ILE A 15 -2.73 -25.43 9.68
N THR A 16 -2.22 -26.00 10.76
CA THR A 16 -1.30 -25.31 11.68
C THR A 16 -0.05 -24.83 10.94
N ILE A 17 0.59 -25.73 10.17
CA ILE A 17 1.77 -25.38 9.37
C ILE A 17 1.45 -24.26 8.38
N CYS A 18 0.33 -24.35 7.65
CA CYS A 18 -0.07 -23.30 6.71
C CYS A 18 -0.29 -21.94 7.38
N VAL A 19 -0.96 -21.91 8.55
CA VAL A 19 -1.21 -20.65 9.28
C VAL A 19 0.08 -20.06 9.83
N VAL A 20 0.96 -20.91 10.42
CA VAL A 20 2.28 -20.49 10.90
C VAL A 20 3.13 -19.93 9.76
N SER A 21 3.21 -20.68 8.65
CA SER A 21 3.93 -20.23 7.46
C SER A 21 3.37 -18.94 6.88
N LEU A 22 2.04 -18.74 6.87
CA LEU A 22 1.41 -17.50 6.41
C LEU A 22 1.88 -16.30 7.25
N VAL A 23 1.87 -16.42 8.57
CA VAL A 23 2.32 -15.34 9.48
C VAL A 23 3.80 -15.04 9.24
N ILE A 24 4.66 -16.05 9.18
CA ILE A 24 6.11 -15.89 9.02
C ILE A 24 6.45 -15.31 7.64
N VAL A 25 5.95 -15.92 6.55
CA VAL A 25 6.27 -15.48 5.17
C VAL A 25 5.83 -14.06 4.92
N THR A 26 4.66 -13.66 5.42
CA THR A 26 4.16 -12.29 5.22
C THR A 26 5.02 -11.25 5.97
N THR A 27 5.65 -11.61 7.08
CA THR A 27 6.55 -10.70 7.82
C THR A 27 7.96 -10.63 7.21
N ILE A 28 8.47 -11.73 6.63
CA ILE A 28 9.78 -11.73 5.97
C ILE A 28 9.76 -10.94 4.65
N GLY A 29 8.64 -10.96 3.95
CA GLY A 29 8.51 -10.43 2.59
C GLY A 29 7.70 -9.16 2.46
N SER A 30 7.52 -8.36 3.52
CA SER A 30 6.75 -7.10 3.43
C SER A 30 7.46 -6.06 2.54
N GLY A 31 6.92 -5.84 1.34
CA GLY A 31 7.51 -5.01 0.28
C GLY A 31 8.49 -5.77 -0.61
N GLY A 32 8.40 -7.08 -0.64
CA GLY A 32 9.40 -7.95 -1.17
C GLY A 32 9.10 -8.59 -2.52
N PRO A 33 9.95 -9.54 -2.90
CA PRO A 33 10.00 -10.11 -4.24
C PRO A 33 8.71 -10.86 -4.62
N PRO A 34 8.46 -11.07 -5.92
CA PRO A 34 7.25 -11.70 -6.45
C PRO A 34 6.89 -13.07 -5.84
N TRP A 35 7.90 -13.85 -5.39
CA TRP A 35 7.67 -15.14 -4.75
C TRP A 35 6.87 -15.07 -3.45
N VAL A 36 6.95 -13.94 -2.72
CA VAL A 36 6.18 -13.73 -1.49
C VAL A 36 4.69 -13.62 -1.81
N PHE A 37 4.35 -12.92 -2.88
CA PHE A 37 2.96 -12.78 -3.34
C PHE A 37 2.35 -14.13 -3.74
N PHE A 38 3.12 -14.95 -4.43
CA PHE A 38 2.72 -16.31 -4.76
C PHE A 38 2.54 -17.17 -3.50
N THR A 39 3.52 -17.13 -2.59
CA THR A 39 3.54 -18.01 -1.42
C THR A 39 2.38 -17.72 -0.47
N TYR A 40 2.11 -16.44 -0.11
CA TYR A 40 1.00 -16.17 0.81
C TYR A 40 -0.37 -16.49 0.21
N ARG A 41 -0.56 -16.33 -1.10
CA ARG A 41 -1.80 -16.72 -1.78
C ARG A 41 -1.99 -18.23 -1.80
N SER A 42 -0.93 -18.97 -2.05
CA SER A 42 -0.92 -20.44 -1.96
C SER A 42 -1.30 -20.91 -0.57
N LEU A 43 -0.76 -20.27 0.47
CA LEU A 43 -1.08 -20.59 1.86
C LEU A 43 -2.52 -20.25 2.20
N LEU A 44 -3.06 -19.12 1.75
CA LEU A 44 -4.47 -18.77 1.94
C LEU A 44 -5.40 -19.80 1.28
N LEU A 45 -5.09 -20.21 0.06
CA LEU A 45 -5.84 -21.26 -0.63
C LEU A 45 -5.76 -22.60 0.11
N ALA A 46 -4.56 -22.99 0.54
CA ALA A 46 -4.36 -24.22 1.31
C ALA A 46 -5.15 -24.19 2.64
N ILE A 47 -5.12 -23.08 3.37
CA ILE A 47 -5.92 -22.88 4.59
C ILE A 47 -7.42 -23.01 4.28
N ALA A 48 -7.91 -22.37 3.21
CA ALA A 48 -9.31 -22.45 2.81
C ALA A 48 -9.73 -23.90 2.50
N VAL A 49 -8.97 -24.60 1.67
CA VAL A 49 -9.28 -25.96 1.21
C VAL A 49 -9.15 -26.98 2.35
N LEU A 50 -8.05 -26.97 3.09
CA LEU A 50 -7.83 -27.90 4.20
C LEU A 50 -8.85 -27.71 5.32
N SER A 51 -9.18 -26.45 5.64
CA SER A 51 -10.21 -26.13 6.64
C SER A 51 -11.61 -26.56 6.18
N ALA A 52 -11.94 -26.42 4.89
CA ALA A 52 -13.18 -26.90 4.31
C ALA A 52 -13.26 -28.44 4.36
N ILE A 53 -12.17 -29.14 4.07
CA ILE A 53 -12.07 -30.61 4.18
C ILE A 53 -12.30 -31.05 5.63
N GLY A 54 -11.66 -30.38 6.59
CA GLY A 54 -11.81 -30.68 8.03
C GLY A 54 -13.21 -30.44 8.57
N SER A 55 -13.95 -29.55 7.94
CA SER A 55 -15.30 -29.15 8.35
C SER A 55 -16.42 -29.95 7.67
N ARG A 56 -16.11 -30.94 6.82
CA ARG A 56 -17.11 -31.65 5.98
C ARG A 56 -18.26 -32.33 6.74
N ARG A 57 -18.12 -32.57 8.05
CA ARG A 57 -19.12 -33.24 8.89
C ARG A 57 -20.06 -32.29 9.60
N ALA A 58 -19.85 -31.01 9.48
CA ALA A 58 -20.65 -30.00 10.12
C ALA A 58 -21.55 -29.30 9.11
N ASP A 59 -22.84 -29.18 9.40
CA ASP A 59 -23.77 -28.39 8.60
C ASP A 59 -23.30 -26.93 8.53
N PHE A 60 -22.67 -26.57 7.41
CA PHE A 60 -22.15 -25.23 7.19
C PHE A 60 -23.29 -24.31 6.75
N ARG A 61 -23.69 -23.41 7.61
CA ARG A 61 -24.62 -22.33 7.25
C ARG A 61 -24.05 -20.99 7.68
N ILE A 62 -23.63 -20.22 6.70
CA ILE A 62 -23.27 -18.81 6.90
C ILE A 62 -24.56 -18.02 7.18
N SER A 63 -24.50 -17.05 8.09
CA SER A 63 -25.59 -16.08 8.30
C SER A 63 -25.97 -15.42 6.98
N ARG A 64 -27.28 -15.38 6.67
CA ARG A 64 -27.80 -14.70 5.46
C ARG A 64 -27.33 -13.24 5.40
N THR A 65 -27.29 -12.54 6.52
CA THR A 65 -26.82 -11.16 6.61
C THR A 65 -25.34 -11.05 6.22
N PHE A 66 -24.47 -11.91 6.79
CA PHE A 66 -23.05 -11.89 6.44
C PHE A 66 -22.81 -12.25 4.98
N LEU A 67 -23.51 -13.27 4.47
CA LEU A 67 -23.41 -13.68 3.06
C LEU A 67 -23.87 -12.55 2.13
N ALA A 68 -25.00 -11.90 2.43
CA ALA A 68 -25.53 -10.79 1.64
C ALA A 68 -24.55 -9.60 1.63
N LEU A 69 -23.99 -9.22 2.77
CA LEU A 69 -22.97 -8.16 2.85
C LEU A 69 -21.71 -8.53 2.06
N THR A 70 -21.27 -9.79 2.14
CA THR A 70 -20.09 -10.27 1.40
C THR A 70 -20.34 -10.22 -0.11
N ILE A 71 -21.48 -10.76 -0.59
CA ILE A 71 -21.83 -10.72 -2.01
C ILE A 71 -21.95 -9.27 -2.49
N LEU A 72 -22.66 -8.42 -1.76
CA LEU A 72 -22.81 -7.01 -2.11
C LEU A 72 -21.46 -6.30 -2.20
N LEU A 73 -20.58 -6.48 -1.20
CA LEU A 73 -19.24 -5.89 -1.17
C LEU A 73 -18.43 -6.31 -2.40
N PHE A 74 -18.29 -7.62 -2.64
CA PHE A 74 -17.50 -8.11 -3.77
C PHE A 74 -18.09 -7.73 -5.13
N SER A 75 -19.42 -7.62 -5.25
CA SER A 75 -20.08 -7.11 -6.45
C SER A 75 -19.78 -5.63 -6.69
N LEU A 76 -19.87 -4.79 -5.65
CA LEU A 76 -19.54 -3.37 -5.75
C LEU A 76 -18.05 -3.16 -6.05
N MET A 77 -17.17 -3.92 -5.41
CA MET A 77 -15.74 -3.90 -5.73
C MET A 77 -15.47 -4.32 -7.19
N LEU A 78 -16.15 -5.33 -7.69
CA LEU A 78 -16.03 -5.76 -9.08
C LEU A 78 -16.49 -4.67 -10.05
N VAL A 79 -17.63 -4.04 -9.78
CA VAL A 79 -18.11 -2.89 -10.57
C VAL A 79 -17.11 -1.76 -10.58
N SER A 80 -16.51 -1.46 -9.42
CA SER A 80 -15.44 -0.45 -9.31
C SER A 80 -14.24 -0.82 -10.19
N VAL A 81 -13.78 -2.08 -10.17
CA VAL A 81 -12.67 -2.56 -11.03
C VAL A 81 -13.01 -2.47 -12.52
N LEU A 82 -14.22 -2.86 -12.92
CA LEU A 82 -14.63 -2.85 -14.34
C LEU A 82 -14.80 -1.44 -14.93
N ARG A 83 -14.93 -0.41 -14.09
CA ARG A 83 -15.07 0.99 -14.50
C ARG A 83 -13.79 1.81 -14.38
N ILE A 84 -12.68 1.20 -14.01
CA ILE A 84 -11.39 1.89 -13.93
C ILE A 84 -10.99 2.43 -15.30
N GLU A 85 -10.63 3.71 -15.36
CA GLU A 85 -9.94 4.32 -16.50
C GLU A 85 -8.43 4.01 -16.51
N GLY A 86 -7.97 3.16 -15.60
CA GLY A 86 -6.58 2.79 -15.39
C GLY A 86 -6.32 1.31 -15.59
N SER A 87 -5.29 0.80 -14.91
CA SER A 87 -4.90 -0.60 -14.98
C SER A 87 -5.95 -1.54 -14.37
N HIS A 88 -6.72 -2.20 -15.21
CA HIS A 88 -7.63 -3.27 -14.76
C HIS A 88 -6.88 -4.40 -14.05
N PHE A 89 -5.61 -4.62 -14.40
CA PHE A 89 -4.76 -5.63 -13.76
C PHE A 89 -4.66 -5.40 -12.25
N ASP A 90 -4.32 -4.18 -11.82
CA ASP A 90 -4.15 -3.86 -10.41
C ASP A 90 -5.46 -4.01 -9.63
N GLY A 91 -6.57 -3.57 -10.23
CA GLY A 91 -7.90 -3.73 -9.64
C GLY A 91 -8.29 -5.20 -9.46
N PHE A 92 -8.15 -6.03 -10.49
CA PHE A 92 -8.41 -7.47 -10.41
C PHE A 92 -7.44 -8.17 -9.45
N TYR A 93 -6.16 -7.79 -9.48
CA TYR A 93 -5.15 -8.33 -8.58
C TYR A 93 -5.53 -8.12 -7.11
N LEU A 94 -6.01 -6.93 -6.74
CA LEU A 94 -6.50 -6.63 -5.40
C LEU A 94 -7.82 -7.34 -5.10
N TRP A 95 -8.75 -7.38 -6.03
CA TRP A 95 -10.03 -8.07 -5.86
C TRP A 95 -9.82 -9.55 -5.52
N PHE A 96 -8.98 -10.26 -6.27
CA PHE A 96 -8.64 -11.66 -5.99
C PHE A 96 -7.88 -11.82 -4.68
N LYS A 97 -6.96 -10.91 -4.34
CA LYS A 97 -6.28 -10.90 -3.04
C LYS A 97 -7.30 -10.95 -1.90
N TYR A 98 -8.28 -10.07 -1.90
CA TYR A 98 -9.30 -10.04 -0.86
C TYR A 98 -10.25 -11.23 -0.90
N ALA A 99 -10.54 -11.77 -2.09
CA ALA A 99 -11.32 -13.00 -2.23
C ALA A 99 -10.62 -14.21 -1.58
N PHE A 100 -9.30 -14.36 -1.74
CA PHE A 100 -8.53 -15.39 -1.05
C PHE A 100 -8.51 -15.19 0.47
N PHE A 101 -8.36 -13.96 0.95
CA PHE A 101 -8.45 -13.67 2.38
C PHE A 101 -9.85 -14.01 2.94
N ALA A 102 -10.91 -13.65 2.23
CA ALA A 102 -12.28 -13.96 2.65
C ALA A 102 -12.53 -15.48 2.67
N ALA A 103 -12.09 -16.21 1.65
CA ALA A 103 -12.21 -17.66 1.59
C ALA A 103 -11.45 -18.35 2.72
N ALA A 104 -10.20 -17.94 2.98
CA ALA A 104 -9.41 -18.47 4.10
C ALA A 104 -10.06 -18.17 5.45
N PHE A 105 -10.54 -16.94 5.65
CA PHE A 105 -11.24 -16.53 6.87
C PHE A 105 -12.49 -17.37 7.14
N ILE A 106 -13.38 -17.47 6.17
CA ILE A 106 -14.66 -18.18 6.33
C ILE A 106 -14.42 -19.64 6.70
N ASN A 107 -13.53 -20.33 5.98
CA ASN A 107 -13.26 -21.74 6.19
C ASN A 107 -12.47 -21.98 7.49
N LEU A 108 -11.48 -21.16 7.79
CA LEU A 108 -10.71 -21.27 9.04
C LEU A 108 -11.59 -21.00 10.27
N ALA A 109 -12.46 -19.97 10.22
CA ALA A 109 -13.38 -19.67 11.31
C ALA A 109 -14.34 -20.83 11.57
N HIS A 110 -14.84 -21.46 10.50
CA HIS A 110 -15.69 -22.63 10.62
C HIS A 110 -14.94 -23.84 11.22
N TYR A 111 -13.74 -24.11 10.72
CA TYR A 111 -12.87 -25.19 11.25
C TYR A 111 -12.48 -24.95 12.71
N ALA A 112 -12.06 -23.73 13.04
CA ALA A 112 -11.64 -23.33 14.38
C ALA A 112 -12.74 -23.56 15.43
N ARG A 113 -14.01 -23.47 15.04
CA ARG A 113 -15.17 -23.71 15.95
C ARG A 113 -15.11 -25.05 16.67
N TYR A 114 -14.62 -26.07 16.01
CA TYR A 114 -14.54 -27.43 16.53
C TYR A 114 -13.19 -27.75 17.18
N GLN A 115 -12.28 -26.76 17.21
CA GLN A 115 -10.95 -26.94 17.76
C GLN A 115 -10.85 -26.52 19.23
N THR A 116 -9.91 -27.15 19.95
CA THR A 116 -9.66 -26.90 21.36
C THR A 116 -9.10 -25.49 21.61
N ALA A 117 -9.31 -24.95 22.80
CA ALA A 117 -8.70 -23.69 23.22
C ALA A 117 -7.17 -23.73 23.18
N ARG A 118 -6.55 -24.90 23.43
CA ARG A 118 -5.09 -25.09 23.35
C ARG A 118 -4.57 -24.87 21.92
N TRP A 119 -5.23 -25.45 20.91
CA TRP A 119 -4.84 -25.28 19.52
C TRP A 119 -4.99 -23.81 19.07
N ARG A 120 -6.11 -23.17 19.41
CA ARG A 120 -6.29 -21.75 19.10
C ARG A 120 -5.24 -20.88 19.80
N GLY A 121 -4.94 -21.17 21.07
CA GLY A 121 -3.92 -20.48 21.85
C GLY A 121 -2.51 -20.61 21.25
N LEU A 122 -2.18 -21.79 20.70
CA LEU A 122 -0.91 -22.00 19.99
C LEU A 122 -0.77 -21.04 18.79
N LEU A 123 -1.81 -20.92 17.96
CA LEU A 123 -1.77 -20.03 16.80
C LEU A 123 -1.62 -18.55 17.20
N LEU A 124 -2.28 -18.12 18.27
CA LEU A 124 -2.08 -16.76 18.79
C LEU A 124 -0.66 -16.57 19.36
N ALA A 125 -0.13 -17.58 20.04
CA ALA A 125 1.24 -17.53 20.57
C ALA A 125 2.29 -17.41 19.46
N VAL A 126 2.06 -18.03 18.29
CA VAL A 126 2.92 -17.84 17.11
C VAL A 126 2.98 -16.38 16.65
N ILE A 127 1.84 -15.70 16.61
CA ILE A 127 1.81 -14.27 16.23
C ILE A 127 2.65 -13.44 17.22
N VAL A 128 2.47 -13.67 18.54
CA VAL A 128 3.26 -12.99 19.58
C VAL A 128 4.76 -13.32 19.44
N ALA A 129 5.09 -14.58 19.24
CA ALA A 129 6.48 -15.02 19.04
C ALA A 129 7.11 -14.36 17.81
N THR A 130 6.36 -14.24 16.71
CA THR A 130 6.82 -13.52 15.50
C THR A 130 7.04 -12.03 15.78
N CYS A 131 6.14 -11.38 16.54
CA CYS A 131 6.35 -10.00 16.97
C CYS A 131 7.67 -9.85 17.76
N LEU A 132 7.91 -10.73 18.73
CA LEU A 132 9.11 -10.70 19.56
C LEU A 132 10.36 -11.04 18.76
N ALA A 133 10.30 -11.99 17.83
CA ALA A 133 11.43 -12.39 16.98
C ALA A 133 11.94 -11.23 16.11
N HIS A 134 11.05 -10.38 15.61
CA HIS A 134 11.44 -9.18 14.86
C HIS A 134 11.80 -7.99 15.76
N LEU A 135 11.24 -7.90 16.95
CA LEU A 135 11.44 -6.79 17.87
C LEU A 135 12.72 -6.89 18.68
N LEU A 136 13.02 -8.06 19.27
CA LEU A 136 14.11 -8.22 20.21
C LEU A 136 15.49 -7.91 19.61
N PRO A 137 15.83 -8.31 18.37
CA PRO A 137 17.10 -7.92 17.76
C PRO A 137 17.31 -6.42 17.69
N ASP A 138 16.27 -5.65 17.33
CA ASP A 138 16.35 -4.20 17.25
C ASP A 138 16.49 -3.54 18.64
N LEU A 139 15.79 -4.08 19.65
CA LEU A 139 15.92 -3.60 21.03
C LEU A 139 17.30 -3.88 21.62
N ILE A 140 17.87 -5.06 21.36
CA ILE A 140 19.20 -5.47 21.86
C ILE A 140 20.29 -4.65 21.20
N ARG A 141 20.22 -4.42 19.90
CA ARG A 141 21.20 -3.58 19.17
C ARG A 141 21.15 -2.12 19.55
N ASN A 142 20.08 -1.68 20.22
CA ASN A 142 19.84 -0.30 20.68
C ASN A 142 20.11 0.77 19.60
N GLN A 143 19.85 0.47 18.34
CA GLN A 143 20.11 1.33 17.19
C GLN A 143 18.94 2.29 16.92
N GLY A 144 18.61 3.15 17.88
CA GLY A 144 17.66 4.25 17.67
C GLY A 144 16.23 3.79 17.38
N LEU A 145 15.81 3.84 16.12
CA LEU A 145 14.45 3.54 15.67
C LEU A 145 14.24 2.04 15.43
N VAL A 146 13.24 1.45 16.07
CA VAL A 146 12.83 0.06 15.80
C VAL A 146 12.05 -0.01 14.49
N LYS A 147 12.51 -0.80 13.53
CA LYS A 147 11.91 -0.95 12.21
C LYS A 147 11.38 -2.37 11.94
N GLY A 148 11.90 -3.38 12.65
CA GLY A 148 11.53 -4.79 12.51
C GLY A 148 11.68 -5.28 11.08
N PHE A 149 10.61 -5.90 10.54
CA PHE A 149 10.59 -6.40 9.17
C PHE A 149 10.35 -5.31 8.10
N SER A 150 10.12 -4.06 8.48
CA SER A 150 9.81 -2.97 7.55
C SER A 150 10.86 -1.86 7.62
N PRO A 151 12.02 -2.02 6.99
CA PRO A 151 13.13 -1.07 7.10
C PRO A 151 12.80 0.33 6.61
N ASN A 152 11.84 0.44 5.67
CA ASN A 152 11.45 1.71 5.05
C ASN A 152 10.30 2.41 5.78
N ASN A 153 9.48 1.68 6.56
CA ASN A 153 8.32 2.27 7.25
C ASN A 153 8.05 1.59 8.60
N ALA A 154 8.53 2.18 9.68
CA ALA A 154 8.35 1.68 11.04
C ALA A 154 6.87 1.60 11.47
N ASN A 155 5.95 2.37 10.85
CA ASN A 155 4.52 2.33 11.15
C ASN A 155 3.90 0.98 10.77
N TYR A 156 4.37 0.34 9.70
CA TYR A 156 3.87 -0.99 9.30
C TYR A 156 4.21 -2.05 10.33
N PHE A 157 5.43 -2.02 10.87
CA PHE A 157 5.80 -2.89 11.96
C PHE A 157 5.03 -2.57 13.24
N ALA A 158 4.84 -1.29 13.55
CA ALA A 158 4.03 -0.86 14.70
C ALA A 158 2.59 -1.38 14.63
N SER A 159 1.96 -1.39 13.44
CA SER A 159 0.64 -1.97 13.22
C SER A 159 0.58 -3.47 13.54
N PHE A 160 1.62 -4.20 13.16
CA PHE A 160 1.73 -5.63 13.49
C PHE A 160 1.94 -5.86 14.99
N LEU A 161 2.76 -5.04 15.63
CA LEU A 161 2.96 -5.08 17.08
C LEU A 161 1.66 -4.82 17.87
N LEU A 162 0.72 -4.00 17.35
CA LEU A 162 -0.59 -3.80 17.97
C LEU A 162 -1.40 -5.11 18.04
N ILE A 163 -1.28 -6.01 17.06
CA ILE A 163 -1.93 -7.32 17.11
C ILE A 163 -1.28 -8.18 18.21
N GLY A 164 0.04 -8.24 18.27
CA GLY A 164 0.77 -8.93 19.34
C GLY A 164 0.40 -8.38 20.72
N LEU A 165 0.28 -7.06 20.86
CA LEU A 165 -0.14 -6.39 22.09
C LEU A 165 -1.56 -6.78 22.49
N SER A 166 -2.51 -6.83 21.55
CA SER A 166 -3.90 -7.24 21.82
C SER A 166 -3.99 -8.66 22.38
N ILE A 167 -3.25 -9.60 21.77
CA ILE A 167 -3.16 -10.99 22.22
C ILE A 167 -2.57 -11.04 23.62
N SER A 168 -1.48 -10.30 23.84
CA SER A 168 -0.77 -10.27 25.12
C SER A 168 -1.62 -9.66 26.24
N ILE A 169 -2.31 -8.53 26.00
CA ILE A 169 -3.23 -7.92 26.98
C ILE A 169 -4.39 -8.87 27.28
N ALA A 170 -5.02 -9.44 26.26
CA ALA A 170 -6.11 -10.39 26.45
C ALA A 170 -5.65 -11.62 27.25
N GLY A 171 -4.46 -12.16 26.95
CA GLY A 171 -3.87 -13.26 27.69
C GLY A 171 -3.56 -12.92 29.16
N ALA A 172 -3.02 -11.73 29.44
CA ALA A 172 -2.72 -11.28 30.80
C ALA A 172 -3.98 -11.12 31.66
N VAL A 173 -5.07 -10.62 31.05
CA VAL A 173 -6.32 -10.32 31.80
C VAL A 173 -7.29 -11.51 31.85
N PHE A 174 -7.40 -12.27 30.76
CA PHE A 174 -8.50 -13.23 30.60
C PHE A 174 -8.04 -14.71 30.54
N ALA A 175 -6.73 -15.01 30.46
CA ALA A 175 -6.26 -16.39 30.48
C ALA A 175 -6.55 -17.07 31.83
N LEU A 176 -6.83 -18.38 31.80
CA LEU A 176 -7.17 -19.15 32.99
C LEU A 176 -5.95 -19.49 33.84
N LEU A 177 -4.84 -19.89 33.19
CA LEU A 177 -3.66 -20.39 33.90
C LEU A 177 -2.69 -19.22 34.26
N PRO A 178 -2.30 -19.11 35.53
CA PRO A 178 -1.41 -18.03 36.01
C PRO A 178 -0.11 -17.88 35.23
N LYS A 179 0.53 -19.02 34.87
CA LYS A 179 1.77 -19.02 34.09
C LYS A 179 1.63 -18.32 32.71
N TRP A 180 0.49 -18.51 32.06
CA TRP A 180 0.23 -17.86 30.77
C TRP A 180 -0.07 -16.35 30.94
N ARG A 181 -0.68 -15.96 32.07
CA ARG A 181 -0.88 -14.54 32.38
C ARG A 181 0.43 -13.78 32.57
N ILE A 182 1.41 -14.40 33.28
CA ILE A 182 2.73 -13.81 33.49
C ILE A 182 3.47 -13.65 32.15
N ALA A 183 3.53 -14.73 31.35
CA ALA A 183 4.17 -14.68 30.04
C ALA A 183 3.53 -13.64 29.12
N ALA A 184 2.20 -13.55 29.11
CA ALA A 184 1.47 -12.55 28.33
C ALA A 184 1.73 -11.11 28.83
N LEU A 185 1.80 -10.90 30.15
CA LEU A 185 2.12 -9.59 30.73
C LEU A 185 3.54 -9.14 30.35
N MET A 186 4.52 -10.04 30.44
CA MET A 186 5.89 -9.75 30.00
C MET A 186 5.95 -9.41 28.50
N SER A 187 5.28 -10.21 27.66
CA SER A 187 5.20 -9.95 26.23
C SER A 187 4.54 -8.59 25.95
N ALA A 188 3.45 -8.26 26.66
CA ALA A 188 2.78 -6.97 26.52
C ALA A 188 3.71 -5.80 26.84
N GLY A 189 4.49 -5.91 27.92
CA GLY A 189 5.48 -4.89 28.31
C GLY A 189 6.55 -4.69 27.25
N ILE A 190 7.16 -5.78 26.78
CA ILE A 190 8.21 -5.72 25.73
C ILE A 190 7.65 -5.12 24.44
N ILE A 191 6.46 -5.58 24.00
CA ILE A 191 5.83 -5.09 22.75
C ILE A 191 5.46 -3.59 22.91
N LEU A 192 4.98 -3.15 24.06
CA LEU A 192 4.66 -1.74 24.30
C LEU A 192 5.90 -0.86 24.20
N VAL A 193 7.02 -1.28 24.79
CA VAL A 193 8.32 -0.62 24.61
C VAL A 193 8.69 -0.57 23.13
N GLY A 194 8.51 -1.68 22.40
CA GLY A 194 8.73 -1.74 20.97
C GLY A 194 7.90 -0.70 20.20
N ILE A 195 6.59 -0.60 20.46
CA ILE A 195 5.71 0.38 19.82
C ILE A 195 6.22 1.81 20.04
N VAL A 196 6.59 2.17 21.26
CA VAL A 196 7.15 3.49 21.57
C VAL A 196 8.46 3.73 20.80
N LYS A 197 9.33 2.73 20.73
CA LYS A 197 10.61 2.79 20.01
C LYS A 197 10.47 2.85 18.49
N THR A 198 9.32 2.45 17.90
CA THR A 198 9.04 2.69 16.47
C THR A 198 8.84 4.19 16.17
N SER A 199 8.65 5.03 17.19
CA SER A 199 8.27 6.45 17.07
C SER A 199 6.96 6.69 16.31
N SER A 200 6.11 5.66 16.14
CA SER A 200 4.79 5.78 15.54
C SER A 200 3.79 6.36 16.56
N ARG A 201 3.42 7.61 16.36
CA ARG A 201 2.45 8.32 17.22
C ARG A 201 1.07 7.69 17.12
N GLY A 202 0.67 7.33 15.91
CA GLY A 202 -0.61 6.66 15.66
C GLY A 202 -0.70 5.32 16.39
N ALA A 203 0.34 4.49 16.33
CA ALA A 203 0.38 3.23 17.04
C ALA A 203 0.43 3.39 18.56
N THR A 204 1.12 4.43 19.06
CA THR A 204 1.15 4.74 20.51
C THR A 204 -0.25 5.15 21.00
N LEU A 205 -0.95 6.02 20.26
CA LEU A 205 -2.34 6.37 20.56
C LEU A 205 -3.28 5.15 20.48
N ALA A 206 -3.09 4.28 19.49
CA ALA A 206 -3.83 3.05 19.33
C ALA A 206 -3.61 2.07 20.50
N ALA A 207 -2.36 1.95 20.98
CA ALA A 207 -2.04 1.15 22.17
C ALA A 207 -2.71 1.69 23.43
N LEU A 208 -2.75 3.01 23.62
CA LEU A 208 -3.48 3.65 24.71
C LEU A 208 -4.99 3.37 24.65
N ALA A 209 -5.60 3.53 23.46
CA ALA A 209 -7.00 3.20 23.26
C ALA A 209 -7.29 1.73 23.59
N MET A 210 -6.39 0.83 23.18
CA MET A 210 -6.49 -0.61 23.49
C MET A 210 -6.44 -0.87 25.01
N ILE A 211 -5.54 -0.21 25.75
CA ILE A 211 -5.44 -0.31 27.20
C ILE A 211 -6.74 0.18 27.88
N VAL A 212 -7.28 1.31 27.43
CA VAL A 212 -8.56 1.85 27.93
C VAL A 212 -9.69 0.86 27.69
N VAL A 213 -9.80 0.31 26.48
CA VAL A 213 -10.83 -0.71 26.14
C VAL A 213 -10.62 -1.96 27.00
N ALA A 214 -9.39 -2.43 27.17
CA ALA A 214 -9.08 -3.58 28.03
C ALA A 214 -9.54 -3.33 29.48
N GLY A 215 -9.28 -2.15 29.99
CA GLY A 215 -9.71 -1.73 31.32
C GLY A 215 -11.23 -1.77 31.48
N PHE A 216 -11.95 -1.20 30.52
CA PHE A 216 -13.40 -1.23 30.52
C PHE A 216 -13.96 -2.67 30.46
N ARG A 217 -13.33 -3.52 29.64
CA ARG A 217 -13.71 -4.94 29.47
C ARG A 217 -13.36 -5.79 30.70
N ALA A 218 -12.33 -5.43 31.43
CA ALA A 218 -11.85 -6.12 32.63
C ALA A 218 -12.56 -5.69 33.93
N ARG A 219 -13.56 -4.81 33.86
CA ARG A 219 -14.32 -4.35 35.07
C ARG A 219 -14.75 -5.54 35.93
N GLY A 220 -14.49 -5.43 37.25
CA GLY A 220 -14.79 -6.47 38.22
C GLY A 220 -13.75 -7.62 38.32
N ARG A 221 -12.73 -7.64 37.47
CA ARG A 221 -11.59 -8.61 37.53
C ARG A 221 -10.31 -8.02 38.10
N ILE A 222 -10.13 -6.72 37.92
CA ILE A 222 -8.97 -6.00 38.40
C ILE A 222 -9.46 -5.00 39.47
N PRO A 223 -8.83 -4.95 40.64
CA PRO A 223 -9.19 -3.99 41.69
C PRO A 223 -9.16 -2.55 41.19
N ARG A 224 -10.11 -1.73 41.59
CA ARG A 224 -10.21 -0.31 41.18
C ARG A 224 -8.94 0.47 41.47
N GLN A 225 -8.25 0.15 42.57
CA GLN A 225 -6.99 0.77 42.98
C GLN A 225 -5.88 0.56 41.94
N VAL A 226 -5.80 -0.64 41.31
CA VAL A 226 -4.82 -0.94 40.26
C VAL A 226 -5.10 -0.10 39.02
N TRP A 227 -6.38 0.10 38.64
CA TRP A 227 -6.76 0.99 37.55
C TRP A 227 -6.43 2.44 37.81
N LEU A 228 -6.71 2.91 39.01
CA LEU A 228 -6.37 4.28 39.42
C LEU A 228 -4.85 4.49 39.43
N GLY A 229 -4.09 3.52 39.97
CA GLY A 229 -2.63 3.56 39.97
C GLY A 229 -2.03 3.52 38.56
N ALA A 230 -2.54 2.64 37.68
CA ALA A 230 -2.09 2.56 36.28
C ALA A 230 -2.46 3.84 35.49
N GLY A 231 -3.64 4.40 35.71
CA GLY A 231 -4.08 5.66 35.10
C GLY A 231 -3.20 6.83 35.54
N LEU A 232 -2.91 6.92 36.83
CA LEU A 232 -2.02 7.97 37.39
C LEU A 232 -0.59 7.83 36.86
N ALA A 233 -0.03 6.61 36.85
CA ALA A 233 1.28 6.33 36.31
C ALA A 233 1.35 6.66 34.81
N GLY A 234 0.31 6.32 34.04
CA GLY A 234 0.19 6.65 32.62
C GLY A 234 0.12 8.16 32.37
N MET A 235 -0.65 8.91 33.19
CA MET A 235 -0.71 10.37 33.12
C MET A 235 0.65 11.00 33.46
N LEU A 236 1.32 10.54 34.51
CA LEU A 236 2.64 11.01 34.92
C LEU A 236 3.68 10.75 33.82
N ALA A 237 3.67 9.55 33.24
CA ALA A 237 4.55 9.20 32.11
C ALA A 237 4.28 10.06 30.88
N ALA A 238 3.00 10.31 30.54
CA ALA A 238 2.60 11.19 29.45
C ALA A 238 3.02 12.64 29.70
N MET A 239 2.87 13.13 30.93
CA MET A 239 3.26 14.48 31.32
C MET A 239 4.79 14.69 31.26
N ILE A 240 5.58 13.69 31.67
CA ILE A 240 7.04 13.71 31.58
C ILE A 240 7.52 13.60 30.13
N ALA A 241 6.86 12.75 29.32
CA ALA A 241 7.23 12.52 27.93
C ALA A 241 6.72 13.60 26.96
N SER A 242 5.66 14.34 27.31
CA SER A 242 4.99 15.28 26.41
C SER A 242 5.90 16.41 25.89
N PRO A 243 6.73 17.09 26.71
CA PRO A 243 7.61 18.14 26.20
C PRO A 243 8.63 17.61 25.20
N TYR A 244 9.21 16.44 25.47
CA TYR A 244 10.16 15.78 24.59
C TYR A 244 9.49 15.35 23.28
N MET A 245 8.28 14.78 23.37
CA MET A 245 7.52 14.35 22.20
C MET A 245 7.05 15.52 21.34
N ILE A 246 6.59 16.62 21.96
CA ILE A 246 6.17 17.85 21.26
C ILE A 246 7.38 18.47 20.56
N ARG A 247 8.50 18.63 21.24
CA ARG A 247 9.72 19.21 20.66
C ARG A 247 10.23 18.37 19.50
N LYS A 248 10.33 17.06 19.67
CA LYS A 248 10.70 16.12 18.60
C LYS A 248 9.73 16.13 17.42
N PHE A 249 8.48 16.48 17.67
CA PHE A 249 7.48 16.63 16.60
C PHE A 249 7.71 17.88 15.78
N ILE A 250 7.95 19.03 16.44
CA ILE A 250 8.22 20.31 15.79
C ILE A 250 9.51 20.21 14.99
N ASP A 251 10.62 19.79 15.63
CA ASP A 251 11.92 19.67 15.00
C ASP A 251 11.89 18.78 13.74
N ARG A 252 11.15 17.65 13.78
CA ARG A 252 11.00 16.77 12.61
C ARG A 252 10.12 17.35 11.50
N GLY A 253 9.08 18.10 11.85
CA GLY A 253 8.24 18.79 10.89
C GLY A 253 8.99 19.86 10.12
N GLU A 254 9.93 20.54 10.77
CA GLU A 254 10.82 21.51 10.13
C GLU A 254 11.88 20.86 9.23
N ILE A 255 12.40 19.68 9.64
CA ILE A 255 13.41 18.95 8.88
C ILE A 255 12.81 18.24 7.66
N ASP A 256 11.61 17.68 7.78
CA ASP A 256 10.94 16.91 6.72
C ASP A 256 9.43 17.22 6.67
N PRO A 257 9.08 18.40 6.15
CA PRO A 257 7.68 18.83 6.07
C PRO A 257 6.82 17.89 5.21
N TYR A 258 7.41 17.24 4.21
CA TYR A 258 6.70 16.36 3.30
C TYR A 258 6.17 15.08 3.97
N ASN A 259 6.90 14.52 4.93
CA ASN A 259 6.43 13.36 5.68
C ASN A 259 5.35 13.71 6.72
N TYR A 260 5.16 14.99 7.01
CA TYR A 260 4.18 15.49 7.97
C TYR A 260 2.95 16.15 7.35
N ALA A 261 2.85 16.18 6.03
CA ALA A 261 1.77 16.79 5.24
C ALA A 261 0.46 15.96 5.27
N ARG A 262 0.05 15.41 6.40
CA ARG A 262 -1.16 14.56 6.48
C ARG A 262 -2.44 15.34 6.26
N ARG A 263 -2.49 16.60 6.69
CA ARG A 263 -3.64 17.49 6.49
C ARG A 263 -3.89 17.69 5.00
N GLU A 264 -2.85 18.00 4.26
CA GLU A 264 -2.88 18.23 2.82
C GLU A 264 -3.29 16.95 2.07
N ILE A 265 -2.72 15.80 2.49
CA ILE A 265 -3.09 14.49 1.92
C ILE A 265 -4.56 14.15 2.20
N TRP A 266 -5.08 14.43 3.38
CA TRP A 266 -6.49 14.18 3.70
C TRP A 266 -7.43 15.12 2.93
N GLN A 267 -7.07 16.38 2.77
CA GLN A 267 -7.82 17.34 1.93
C GLN A 267 -7.82 16.87 0.46
N SER A 268 -6.67 16.46 -0.07
CA SER A 268 -6.56 15.84 -1.39
C SER A 268 -7.45 14.58 -1.49
N SER A 269 -7.45 13.72 -0.47
CA SER A 269 -8.29 12.50 -0.45
C SER A 269 -9.78 12.84 -0.48
N LEU A 270 -10.22 13.90 0.20
CA LEU A 270 -11.61 14.35 0.15
C LEU A 270 -11.99 14.85 -1.24
N SER A 271 -11.07 15.53 -1.94
CA SER A 271 -11.28 15.94 -3.33
C SER A 271 -11.40 14.74 -4.27
N VAL A 272 -10.57 13.69 -4.06
CA VAL A 272 -10.69 12.42 -4.79
C VAL A 272 -12.06 11.77 -4.55
N ILE A 273 -12.54 11.73 -3.30
CA ILE A 273 -13.88 11.20 -2.97
C ILE A 273 -14.97 12.01 -3.68
N GLY A 274 -14.83 13.35 -3.71
CA GLY A 274 -15.77 14.26 -4.38
C GLY A 274 -15.87 14.02 -5.89
N GLN A 275 -14.80 13.56 -6.54
CA GLN A 275 -14.79 13.26 -7.98
C GLN A 275 -15.70 12.06 -8.33
N SER A 276 -15.71 11.01 -7.49
CA SER A 276 -16.51 9.80 -7.73
C SER A 276 -17.07 9.22 -6.42
N PRO A 277 -18.07 9.88 -5.79
CA PRO A 277 -18.53 9.52 -4.45
C PRO A 277 -19.27 8.18 -4.41
N VAL A 278 -19.88 7.74 -5.50
CA VAL A 278 -20.72 6.53 -5.53
C VAL A 278 -19.90 5.27 -5.80
N LEU A 279 -19.06 5.28 -6.82
CA LEU A 279 -18.31 4.09 -7.27
C LEU A 279 -16.82 4.14 -6.92
N GLY A 280 -16.36 5.27 -6.38
CA GLY A 280 -14.95 5.52 -6.16
C GLY A 280 -14.18 5.73 -7.47
N VAL A 281 -12.90 6.07 -7.33
CA VAL A 281 -12.01 6.27 -8.50
C VAL A 281 -11.45 4.96 -9.04
N GLY A 282 -11.81 3.84 -8.43
CA GLY A 282 -11.33 2.50 -8.76
C GLY A 282 -10.49 1.89 -7.66
N PHE A 283 -10.68 0.60 -7.44
CA PHE A 283 -9.99 -0.13 -6.39
C PHE A 283 -8.49 -0.23 -6.70
N GLY A 284 -7.65 0.31 -5.81
CA GLY A 284 -6.19 0.41 -5.98
C GLY A 284 -5.72 1.60 -6.82
N GLN A 285 -6.60 2.52 -7.24
CA GLN A 285 -6.25 3.64 -8.13
C GLN A 285 -5.94 4.95 -7.41
N PHE A 286 -6.00 4.98 -6.09
CA PHE A 286 -5.76 6.21 -5.32
C PHE A 286 -4.45 6.90 -5.71
N PHE A 287 -3.36 6.17 -5.83
CA PHE A 287 -2.04 6.69 -6.19
C PHE A 287 -2.02 7.43 -7.53
N HIS A 288 -2.73 6.90 -8.53
CA HIS A 288 -2.76 7.53 -9.86
C HIS A 288 -3.62 8.80 -9.86
N ILE A 289 -4.78 8.75 -9.21
CA ILE A 289 -5.75 9.86 -9.26
C ILE A 289 -5.42 10.98 -8.27
N SER A 290 -4.83 10.68 -7.11
CA SER A 290 -4.52 11.67 -6.07
C SER A 290 -3.56 12.78 -6.53
N LYS A 291 -2.74 12.51 -7.55
CA LYS A 291 -1.79 13.47 -8.13
C LYS A 291 -2.49 14.73 -8.65
N ARG A 292 -3.70 14.60 -9.20
CA ARG A 292 -4.53 15.72 -9.70
C ARG A 292 -4.95 16.70 -8.61
N PHE A 293 -4.99 16.23 -7.37
CA PHE A 293 -5.48 16.99 -6.21
C PHE A 293 -4.36 17.28 -5.20
N THR A 294 -3.09 17.20 -5.65
CA THR A 294 -1.95 17.52 -4.80
C THR A 294 -2.03 18.95 -4.29
N LEU A 295 -1.92 19.13 -2.98
CA LEU A 295 -1.85 20.45 -2.36
C LEU A 295 -0.37 20.83 -2.10
N PRO A 296 -0.05 22.14 -2.16
CA PRO A 296 1.31 22.60 -1.92
C PRO A 296 1.72 22.35 -0.47
N VAL A 297 2.89 21.78 -0.30
CA VAL A 297 3.56 21.61 1.00
C VAL A 297 4.88 22.34 0.96
N GLN A 298 5.00 23.44 1.70
CA GLN A 298 6.20 24.27 1.69
C GLN A 298 7.41 23.49 2.21
N GLY A 299 8.26 23.07 1.29
CA GLY A 299 9.54 22.48 1.56
C GLY A 299 10.69 23.48 1.48
N PRO A 300 11.94 23.01 1.65
CA PRO A 300 13.13 23.86 1.54
C PRO A 300 13.24 24.53 0.15
N VAL A 301 12.95 23.78 -0.92
CA VAL A 301 13.08 24.22 -2.32
C VAL A 301 11.74 24.12 -3.04
N ALA A 302 11.05 22.99 -2.92
CA ALA A 302 9.87 22.62 -3.68
C ALA A 302 8.59 22.77 -2.90
N ARG A 303 7.47 23.02 -3.59
CA ARG A 303 6.12 23.12 -3.02
C ARG A 303 5.23 21.93 -3.39
N TYR A 304 5.38 21.38 -4.59
CA TYR A 304 4.55 20.29 -5.10
C TYR A 304 5.32 18.97 -5.24
N MET A 305 6.37 18.78 -4.44
CA MET A 305 7.15 17.52 -4.47
C MET A 305 6.37 16.33 -3.89
N LYS A 306 5.51 16.57 -2.88
CA LYS A 306 4.82 15.48 -2.18
C LYS A 306 3.60 15.01 -2.96
N ARG A 307 3.73 13.86 -3.65
CA ARG A 307 2.62 13.10 -4.23
C ARG A 307 2.20 12.01 -3.25
N ALA A 308 0.93 12.01 -2.88
CA ALA A 308 0.43 11.04 -1.93
C ALA A 308 0.27 9.66 -2.60
N GLN A 309 1.08 8.70 -2.18
CA GLN A 309 0.92 7.30 -2.61
C GLN A 309 -0.30 6.63 -1.95
N MET A 310 -0.65 7.09 -0.76
CA MET A 310 -1.74 6.57 0.06
C MET A 310 -2.36 7.73 0.85
N ALA A 311 -3.62 7.58 1.24
CA ALA A 311 -4.33 8.58 2.04
C ALA A 311 -3.79 8.74 3.47
N HIS A 312 -2.93 7.83 3.95
CA HIS A 312 -2.55 7.73 5.37
C HIS A 312 -3.74 7.77 6.33
N ASN A 313 -4.84 7.20 5.89
CA ASN A 313 -6.10 6.98 6.60
C ASN A 313 -6.87 5.93 5.81
N GLU A 314 -7.01 4.72 6.36
CA GLU A 314 -7.66 3.60 5.67
C GLU A 314 -9.13 3.87 5.32
N TYR A 315 -9.82 4.63 6.15
CA TYR A 315 -11.23 4.95 5.92
C TYR A 315 -11.37 5.86 4.70
N LEU A 316 -10.55 6.92 4.61
CA LEU A 316 -10.51 7.81 3.45
C LEU A 316 -10.04 7.08 2.20
N GLN A 317 -9.04 6.19 2.31
CA GLN A 317 -8.55 5.36 1.22
C GLN A 317 -9.69 4.54 0.61
N HIS A 318 -10.42 3.80 1.44
CA HIS A 318 -11.52 2.95 0.98
C HIS A 318 -12.70 3.76 0.44
N LEU A 319 -13.01 4.92 1.04
CA LEU A 319 -14.03 5.83 0.50
C LEU A 319 -13.65 6.37 -0.88
N ALA A 320 -12.38 6.73 -1.08
CA ALA A 320 -11.89 7.23 -2.36
C ALA A 320 -11.89 6.14 -3.45
N GLU A 321 -11.39 4.95 -3.13
CA GLU A 321 -11.23 3.86 -4.11
C GLU A 321 -12.51 3.12 -4.43
N LEU A 322 -13.34 2.83 -3.42
CA LEU A 322 -14.53 1.99 -3.55
C LEU A 322 -15.83 2.80 -3.66
N GLY A 323 -15.78 4.09 -3.31
CA GLY A 323 -16.97 4.91 -3.14
C GLY A 323 -17.73 4.63 -1.82
N ILE A 324 -18.68 5.50 -1.52
CA ILE A 324 -19.42 5.48 -0.25
C ILE A 324 -20.20 4.17 -0.04
N PRO A 325 -20.97 3.64 -1.02
CA PRO A 325 -21.77 2.42 -0.79
C PRO A 325 -20.92 1.17 -0.48
N ALA A 326 -19.82 0.97 -1.21
CA ALA A 326 -18.96 -0.19 -0.99
C ALA A 326 -18.15 -0.05 0.31
N ALA A 327 -17.64 1.14 0.62
CA ALA A 327 -16.96 1.42 1.88
C ALA A 327 -17.88 1.22 3.10
N LEU A 328 -19.13 1.74 3.04
CA LEU A 328 -20.11 1.51 4.09
C LEU A 328 -20.49 0.03 4.23
N THR A 329 -20.56 -0.71 3.12
CA THR A 329 -20.81 -2.16 3.16
C THR A 329 -19.66 -2.89 3.85
N LEU A 330 -18.41 -2.52 3.54
CA LEU A 330 -17.20 -3.04 4.19
C LEU A 330 -17.22 -2.77 5.70
N PHE A 331 -17.46 -1.53 6.10
CA PHE A 331 -17.50 -1.13 7.51
C PHE A 331 -18.67 -1.80 8.25
N SER A 332 -19.83 -1.93 7.60
CA SER A 332 -20.99 -2.65 8.15
C SER A 332 -20.70 -4.14 8.36
N MET A 333 -19.98 -4.77 7.43
CA MET A 333 -19.56 -6.17 7.54
C MET A 333 -18.61 -6.36 8.73
N PHE A 334 -17.60 -5.50 8.90
CA PHE A 334 -16.73 -5.54 10.08
C PHE A 334 -17.49 -5.25 11.37
N GLY A 335 -18.35 -4.23 11.39
CA GLY A 335 -19.20 -3.90 12.52
C GLY A 335 -20.10 -5.07 12.93
N TYR A 336 -20.68 -5.77 11.95
CA TYR A 336 -21.49 -6.96 12.20
C TYR A 336 -20.67 -8.10 12.84
N LEU A 337 -19.46 -8.37 12.32
CA LEU A 337 -18.58 -9.39 12.90
C LEU A 337 -18.17 -9.03 14.34
N LEU A 338 -17.80 -7.78 14.59
CA LEU A 338 -17.44 -7.30 15.93
C LEU A 338 -18.62 -7.36 16.89
N TYR A 339 -19.82 -7.02 16.43
CA TYR A 339 -21.04 -7.20 17.24
C TYR A 339 -21.24 -8.66 17.64
N GLN A 340 -21.07 -9.61 16.71
CA GLN A 340 -21.18 -11.04 17.02
C GLN A 340 -20.12 -11.49 18.03
N VAL A 341 -18.87 -11.04 17.87
CA VAL A 341 -17.79 -11.32 18.83
C VAL A 341 -18.11 -10.72 20.20
N ALA A 342 -18.56 -9.46 20.27
CA ALA A 342 -18.90 -8.79 21.52
C ALA A 342 -20.06 -9.48 22.25
N LYS A 343 -21.08 -9.92 21.50
CA LYS A 343 -22.21 -10.71 22.04
C LYS A 343 -21.75 -12.03 22.62
N ARG A 344 -20.85 -12.74 21.92
CA ARG A 344 -20.29 -14.01 22.40
C ARG A 344 -19.35 -13.81 23.58
N ALA A 345 -18.56 -12.76 23.61
CA ALA A 345 -17.66 -12.48 24.72
C ALA A 345 -18.37 -12.34 26.06
N ARG A 346 -19.65 -11.90 26.06
CA ARG A 346 -20.48 -11.81 27.27
C ARG A 346 -20.88 -13.18 27.83
N ASN A 347 -21.11 -14.14 26.93
CA ASN A 347 -21.66 -15.47 27.25
C ASN A 347 -20.65 -16.60 27.00
N ALA A 348 -19.36 -16.27 26.73
CA ALA A 348 -18.34 -17.26 26.43
C ALA A 348 -17.95 -18.05 27.69
N TRP A 349 -17.74 -19.35 27.51
CA TRP A 349 -17.00 -20.14 28.49
C TRP A 349 -15.64 -19.47 28.78
N PRO A 350 -15.16 -19.55 30.02
CA PRO A 350 -13.89 -18.93 30.41
C PRO A 350 -12.74 -19.21 29.45
N ASP A 351 -12.64 -20.45 28.94
CA ASP A 351 -11.59 -20.91 28.00
C ASP A 351 -11.62 -20.16 26.65
N PHE A 352 -12.77 -19.68 26.19
CA PHE A 352 -12.94 -19.02 24.90
C PHE A 352 -13.04 -17.49 25.00
N ARG A 353 -13.22 -16.95 26.20
CA ARG A 353 -13.37 -15.51 26.40
C ARG A 353 -12.14 -14.74 25.93
N CYS A 354 -10.93 -15.26 26.19
CA CYS A 354 -9.66 -14.66 25.78
C CYS A 354 -9.61 -14.39 24.28
N PHE A 355 -10.09 -15.30 23.43
CA PHE A 355 -10.08 -15.15 21.97
C PHE A 355 -11.00 -14.01 21.50
N ASN A 356 -12.20 -13.93 22.09
CA ASN A 356 -13.15 -12.85 21.76
C ASN A 356 -12.62 -11.49 22.22
N GLU A 357 -12.03 -11.39 23.39
CA GLU A 357 -11.44 -10.15 23.90
C GLU A 357 -10.23 -9.73 23.05
N THR A 358 -9.41 -10.69 22.59
CA THR A 358 -8.32 -10.41 21.64
C THR A 358 -8.84 -9.70 20.39
N VAL A 359 -9.94 -10.19 19.77
CA VAL A 359 -10.51 -9.54 18.57
C VAL A 359 -10.97 -8.12 18.86
N LEU A 360 -11.66 -7.90 19.99
CA LEU A 360 -12.15 -6.58 20.34
C LEU A 360 -11.01 -5.59 20.61
N LEU A 361 -9.93 -6.05 21.23
CA LEU A 361 -8.73 -5.25 21.45
C LEU A 361 -7.97 -4.99 20.13
N THR A 362 -7.84 -6.01 19.26
CA THR A 362 -7.25 -5.83 17.94
C THR A 362 -8.02 -4.79 17.13
N ALA A 363 -9.36 -4.89 17.11
CA ALA A 363 -10.19 -3.93 16.40
C ALA A 363 -10.05 -2.51 16.95
N ALA A 364 -9.96 -2.35 18.28
CA ALA A 364 -9.72 -1.05 18.89
C ALA A 364 -8.35 -0.48 18.51
N GLY A 365 -7.28 -1.28 18.62
CA GLY A 365 -5.92 -0.84 18.30
C GLY A 365 -5.72 -0.55 16.82
N VAL A 366 -5.98 -1.55 15.96
CA VAL A 366 -5.79 -1.39 14.51
C VAL A 366 -6.77 -0.37 13.93
N GLY A 367 -8.03 -0.33 14.42
CA GLY A 367 -9.04 0.63 13.98
C GLY A 367 -8.66 2.08 14.30
N VAL A 368 -8.11 2.36 15.48
CA VAL A 368 -7.60 3.70 15.83
C VAL A 368 -6.35 4.04 15.01
N HIS A 369 -5.44 3.10 14.82
CA HIS A 369 -4.26 3.35 13.99
C HIS A 369 -4.62 3.63 12.52
N ALA A 370 -5.64 2.95 12.01
CA ALA A 370 -6.18 3.13 10.65
C ALA A 370 -6.74 4.55 10.38
N LEU A 371 -7.07 5.33 11.42
CA LEU A 371 -7.46 6.75 11.27
C LEU A 371 -6.30 7.66 10.86
N VAL A 372 -5.08 7.25 11.12
CA VAL A 372 -3.90 8.13 10.96
C VAL A 372 -2.79 7.51 10.10
N ASP A 373 -2.96 6.27 9.65
CA ASP A 373 -2.03 5.61 8.72
C ASP A 373 -2.69 4.50 7.91
N ASN A 374 -2.00 4.04 6.86
CA ASN A 374 -2.38 2.85 6.10
C ASN A 374 -1.76 1.62 6.76
N CYS A 375 -2.55 0.90 7.54
CA CYS A 375 -2.06 -0.21 8.38
C CYS A 375 -2.38 -1.61 7.84
N TRP A 376 -3.25 -1.75 6.82
CA TRP A 376 -3.66 -3.04 6.24
C TRP A 376 -2.60 -3.65 5.32
N THR A 377 -1.35 -3.71 5.79
CA THR A 377 -0.29 -4.48 5.13
C THR A 377 -0.62 -5.99 5.15
N ILE A 378 0.04 -6.76 4.29
CA ILE A 378 -0.22 -8.20 4.20
C ILE A 378 -0.02 -8.91 5.55
N PRO A 379 1.06 -8.64 6.34
CA PRO A 379 1.23 -9.23 7.66
C PRO A 379 0.10 -8.90 8.64
N VAL A 380 -0.33 -7.65 8.66
CA VAL A 380 -1.42 -7.17 9.53
C VAL A 380 -2.74 -7.80 9.12
N THR A 381 -3.04 -7.83 7.82
CA THR A 381 -4.27 -8.45 7.28
C THR A 381 -4.32 -9.95 7.59
N ALA A 382 -3.23 -10.68 7.32
CA ALA A 382 -3.14 -12.11 7.58
C ALA A 382 -3.31 -12.46 9.06
N SER A 383 -2.61 -11.74 9.94
CA SER A 383 -2.67 -11.98 11.38
C SER A 383 -4.01 -11.58 11.98
N SER A 384 -4.61 -10.46 11.54
CA SER A 384 -5.96 -10.05 11.95
C SER A 384 -7.02 -11.05 11.52
N LEU A 385 -6.89 -11.61 10.30
CA LEU A 385 -7.76 -12.67 9.81
C LEU A 385 -7.69 -13.91 10.71
N VAL A 386 -6.49 -14.36 11.08
CA VAL A 386 -6.28 -15.50 11.98
C VAL A 386 -6.93 -15.21 13.34
N VAL A 387 -6.63 -14.06 13.95
CA VAL A 387 -7.21 -13.63 15.24
C VAL A 387 -8.73 -13.65 15.18
N LEU A 388 -9.32 -13.06 14.14
CA LEU A 388 -10.77 -13.00 13.97
C LEU A 388 -11.38 -14.38 13.74
N ALA A 389 -10.75 -15.24 12.94
CA ALA A 389 -11.24 -16.61 12.67
C ALA A 389 -11.25 -17.47 13.94
N LEU A 390 -10.23 -17.35 14.80
CA LEU A 390 -10.13 -18.12 16.04
C LEU A 390 -11.18 -17.75 17.09
N ALA A 391 -11.78 -16.57 17.01
CA ALA A 391 -12.88 -16.15 17.86
C ALA A 391 -14.26 -16.68 17.39
N ASP A 392 -14.31 -17.37 16.24
CA ASP A 392 -15.53 -17.91 15.65
C ASP A 392 -16.66 -16.85 15.52
N PRO A 393 -16.46 -15.77 14.76
CA PRO A 393 -17.39 -14.64 14.69
C PRO A 393 -18.66 -14.95 13.87
N LEU A 394 -18.63 -16.04 13.06
CA LEU A 394 -19.73 -16.36 12.13
C LEU A 394 -20.92 -16.97 12.87
N PRO A 395 -22.10 -16.32 12.85
CA PRO A 395 -23.30 -16.89 13.44
C PRO A 395 -23.83 -18.03 12.57
N LEU A 396 -24.05 -19.20 13.19
CA LEU A 396 -24.68 -20.35 12.54
C LEU A 396 -26.08 -20.51 13.08
N LYS A 397 -27.07 -20.73 12.20
CA LYS A 397 -28.35 -21.28 12.57
C LYS A 397 -28.29 -22.79 12.46
N ARG A 398 -28.59 -23.49 13.56
CA ARG A 398 -28.77 -24.92 13.56
C ARG A 398 -30.13 -25.24 12.90
N LYS A 399 -30.13 -25.87 11.75
CA LYS A 399 -31.31 -26.56 11.24
C LYS A 399 -30.90 -27.69 10.30
N ASP A 400 -31.62 -28.77 10.46
CA ASP A 400 -31.45 -30.09 9.89
C ASP A 400 -31.45 -30.17 8.36
N ARG A 401 -30.71 -31.18 7.88
CA ARG A 401 -30.73 -31.88 6.61
C ARG A 401 -29.89 -31.34 5.43
N HIS A 402 -28.95 -32.18 5.12
CA HIS A 402 -28.32 -32.58 3.87
C HIS A 402 -28.57 -31.69 2.63
N SER A 403 -27.61 -30.84 2.31
CA SER A 403 -27.25 -30.59 0.93
C SER A 403 -25.91 -31.30 0.68
N ALA A 404 -25.97 -32.55 0.36
CA ALA A 404 -24.83 -33.27 -0.16
C ALA A 404 -24.43 -32.60 -1.49
N TRP A 405 -23.27 -31.92 -1.47
CA TRP A 405 -22.57 -31.62 -2.72
C TRP A 405 -22.29 -32.98 -3.35
N THR A 406 -22.98 -33.27 -4.45
CA THR A 406 -22.70 -34.49 -5.21
C THR A 406 -21.24 -34.43 -5.68
N THR A 407 -20.55 -35.56 -5.69
CA THR A 407 -19.15 -35.68 -6.10
C THR A 407 -18.79 -34.91 -7.37
N PRO A 408 -19.62 -34.88 -8.43
CA PRO A 408 -19.34 -34.09 -9.63
C PRO A 408 -19.40 -32.58 -9.41
N LYS A 409 -20.31 -32.07 -8.56
CA LYS A 409 -20.36 -30.63 -8.25
C LYS A 409 -19.15 -30.18 -7.43
N ALA A 410 -18.68 -31.00 -6.49
CA ALA A 410 -17.49 -30.71 -5.72
C ALA A 410 -16.22 -30.76 -6.60
N ALA A 411 -16.14 -31.67 -7.54
CA ALA A 411 -15.04 -31.75 -8.50
C ALA A 411 -15.04 -30.52 -9.44
N ALA A 412 -16.21 -30.14 -10.00
CA ALA A 412 -16.33 -28.95 -10.84
C ALA A 412 -15.95 -27.67 -10.12
N ALA A 413 -16.37 -27.50 -8.85
CA ALA A 413 -15.96 -26.38 -8.01
C ALA A 413 -14.45 -26.38 -7.71
N GLY A 414 -13.85 -27.55 -7.50
CA GLY A 414 -12.40 -27.70 -7.33
C GLY A 414 -11.61 -27.28 -8.57
N VAL A 415 -12.06 -27.70 -9.76
CA VAL A 415 -11.46 -27.29 -11.04
C VAL A 415 -11.60 -25.78 -11.27
N ALA A 416 -12.79 -25.22 -11.01
CA ALA A 416 -13.00 -23.77 -11.12
C ALA A 416 -12.10 -22.99 -10.17
N LEU A 417 -11.97 -23.43 -8.92
CA LEU A 417 -11.11 -22.80 -7.93
C LEU A 417 -9.61 -22.89 -8.33
N ALA A 418 -9.19 -24.04 -8.88
CA ALA A 418 -7.83 -24.21 -9.39
C ALA A 418 -7.57 -23.30 -10.59
N GLY A 419 -8.55 -23.14 -11.50
CA GLY A 419 -8.47 -22.21 -12.62
C GLY A 419 -8.37 -20.76 -12.17
N VAL A 420 -9.22 -20.34 -11.24
CA VAL A 420 -9.15 -19.00 -10.63
C VAL A 420 -7.79 -18.75 -9.95
N TYR A 421 -7.27 -19.75 -9.25
CA TYR A 421 -5.96 -19.66 -8.64
C TYR A 421 -4.84 -19.53 -9.67
N ALA A 422 -4.86 -20.33 -10.73
CA ALA A 422 -3.87 -20.24 -11.80
C ALA A 422 -3.88 -18.85 -12.44
N LEU A 423 -5.06 -18.36 -12.82
CA LEU A 423 -5.23 -17.04 -13.46
C LEU A 423 -4.87 -15.86 -12.54
N SER A 424 -5.17 -15.95 -11.25
CA SER A 424 -5.03 -14.80 -10.33
C SER A 424 -3.76 -14.82 -9.49
N ALA A 425 -3.03 -15.93 -9.42
CA ALA A 425 -1.83 -16.06 -8.62
C ALA A 425 -0.62 -16.59 -9.40
N ILE A 426 -0.76 -17.71 -10.13
CA ILE A 426 0.39 -18.33 -10.80
C ILE A 426 0.83 -17.49 -11.99
N ILE A 427 -0.07 -17.18 -12.90
CA ILE A 427 0.25 -16.43 -14.14
C ILE A 427 0.84 -15.05 -13.80
N PRO A 428 0.22 -14.22 -12.94
CA PRO A 428 0.82 -12.96 -12.53
C PRO A 428 2.19 -13.11 -11.85
N ALA A 429 2.38 -14.14 -11.01
CA ALA A 429 3.66 -14.37 -10.34
C ALA A 429 4.78 -14.73 -11.32
N ILE A 430 4.48 -15.54 -12.35
CA ILE A 430 5.46 -15.85 -13.42
C ILE A 430 5.82 -14.58 -14.18
N GLY A 431 4.83 -13.80 -14.63
CA GLY A 431 5.08 -12.56 -15.36
C GLY A 431 5.91 -11.55 -14.55
N LEU A 432 5.53 -11.33 -13.29
CA LEU A 432 6.28 -10.44 -12.39
C LEU A 432 7.70 -10.93 -12.11
N TYR A 433 7.90 -12.25 -11.95
CA TYR A 433 9.23 -12.83 -11.75
C TYR A 433 10.12 -12.63 -12.99
N LEU A 434 9.59 -12.92 -14.18
CA LEU A 434 10.32 -12.70 -15.43
C LEU A 434 10.68 -11.22 -15.61
N ASN A 435 9.74 -10.33 -15.34
CA ASN A 435 9.97 -8.89 -15.39
C ASN A 435 11.06 -8.44 -14.40
N ASP A 436 11.05 -8.97 -13.15
CA ASP A 436 12.06 -8.66 -12.14
C ASP A 436 13.46 -9.19 -12.54
N VAL A 437 13.54 -10.36 -13.20
CA VAL A 437 14.80 -10.86 -13.76
C VAL A 437 15.28 -9.96 -14.90
N GLY A 438 14.36 -9.52 -15.78
CA GLY A 438 14.66 -8.56 -16.86
C GLY A 438 15.18 -7.23 -16.33
N HIS A 439 14.53 -6.69 -15.30
CA HIS A 439 14.97 -5.44 -14.66
C HIS A 439 16.36 -5.56 -14.04
N ARG A 440 16.68 -6.66 -13.37
CA ARG A 440 18.03 -6.92 -12.85
C ARG A 440 19.09 -7.11 -13.96
N ALA A 441 18.70 -7.59 -15.13
CA ALA A 441 19.59 -7.64 -16.29
C ALA A 441 19.84 -6.23 -16.83
N TYR A 442 18.80 -5.39 -16.93
CA TYR A 442 18.88 -3.97 -17.28
C TYR A 442 19.83 -3.21 -16.35
N ASP A 443 19.71 -3.40 -15.02
CA ASP A 443 20.60 -2.76 -14.01
C ASP A 443 22.07 -3.17 -14.14
N ARG A 444 22.38 -4.24 -14.90
CA ARG A 444 23.73 -4.72 -15.19
C ARG A 444 24.19 -4.41 -16.60
N ASP A 445 23.43 -3.56 -17.30
CA ASP A 445 23.66 -3.20 -18.72
C ASP A 445 23.61 -4.40 -19.68
N ASP A 446 23.02 -5.55 -19.26
CA ASP A 446 22.77 -6.70 -20.13
C ASP A 446 21.41 -6.55 -20.83
N PHE A 447 21.37 -5.64 -21.81
CA PHE A 447 20.13 -5.29 -22.51
C PHE A 447 19.58 -6.44 -23.34
N ALA A 448 20.42 -7.35 -23.84
CA ALA A 448 19.97 -8.53 -24.58
C ALA A 448 19.25 -9.53 -23.67
N ALA A 449 19.73 -9.75 -22.45
CA ALA A 449 19.02 -10.56 -21.48
C ALA A 449 17.76 -9.83 -20.97
N ALA A 450 17.80 -8.53 -20.71
CA ALA A 450 16.66 -7.72 -20.30
C ALA A 450 15.51 -7.83 -21.31
N GLU A 451 15.80 -7.64 -22.60
CA GLU A 451 14.85 -7.78 -23.70
C GLU A 451 14.18 -9.17 -23.70
N ARG A 452 14.96 -10.25 -23.65
CA ARG A 452 14.43 -11.62 -23.64
C ARG A 452 13.47 -11.87 -22.48
N TYR A 453 13.83 -11.41 -21.28
CA TYR A 453 13.01 -11.64 -20.09
C TYR A 453 11.74 -10.77 -20.08
N HIS A 454 11.82 -9.51 -20.54
CA HIS A 454 10.63 -8.66 -20.67
C HIS A 454 9.70 -9.17 -21.76
N LEU A 455 10.20 -9.63 -22.90
CA LEU A 455 9.38 -10.30 -23.93
C LEU A 455 8.72 -11.57 -23.39
N ALA A 456 9.43 -12.38 -22.60
CA ALA A 456 8.84 -13.54 -21.95
C ALA A 456 7.76 -13.16 -20.93
N ALA A 457 7.94 -12.07 -20.18
CA ALA A 457 6.92 -11.54 -19.27
C ALA A 457 5.66 -11.08 -20.04
N ILE A 458 5.84 -10.37 -21.16
CA ILE A 458 4.76 -9.92 -22.05
C ILE A 458 4.06 -11.12 -22.68
N ALA A 459 4.76 -12.18 -23.06
CA ALA A 459 4.15 -13.40 -23.58
C ALA A 459 3.21 -14.07 -22.55
N VAL A 460 3.53 -13.96 -21.26
CA VAL A 460 2.68 -14.46 -20.17
C VAL A 460 1.49 -13.53 -19.91
N PHE A 461 1.69 -12.21 -20.01
CA PHE A 461 0.67 -11.19 -19.76
C PHE A 461 0.83 -10.01 -20.74
N PRO A 462 0.21 -10.07 -21.94
CA PRO A 462 0.50 -9.18 -23.07
C PRO A 462 0.27 -7.69 -22.82
N ASP A 463 -0.74 -7.34 -22.01
CA ASP A 463 -1.16 -5.95 -21.79
C ASP A 463 -0.83 -5.44 -20.38
N HIS A 464 0.23 -5.98 -19.78
CA HIS A 464 0.69 -5.47 -18.49
C HIS A 464 1.51 -4.18 -18.68
N PRO A 465 1.03 -3.00 -18.20
CA PRO A 465 1.65 -1.71 -18.53
C PRO A 465 3.11 -1.64 -18.09
N LEU A 466 3.45 -2.17 -16.91
CA LEU A 466 4.84 -2.19 -16.40
C LEU A 466 5.78 -3.03 -17.29
N PHE A 467 5.31 -4.15 -17.84
CA PHE A 467 6.17 -5.00 -18.69
C PHE A 467 6.46 -4.34 -20.03
N LEU A 468 5.43 -3.69 -20.59
CA LEU A 468 5.53 -2.92 -21.82
C LEU A 468 6.46 -1.72 -21.65
N ASP A 469 6.30 -0.98 -20.56
CA ASP A 469 7.11 0.18 -20.24
C ASP A 469 8.59 -0.18 -20.04
N ASN A 470 8.89 -1.22 -19.26
CA ASN A 470 10.26 -1.70 -19.06
C ASN A 470 10.93 -2.14 -20.36
N LEU A 471 10.20 -2.80 -21.26
CA LEU A 471 10.77 -3.17 -22.57
C LEU A 471 11.02 -1.95 -23.43
N GLY A 472 10.12 -0.96 -23.41
CA GLY A 472 10.33 0.33 -24.05
C GLY A 472 11.60 1.02 -23.56
N MET A 473 11.86 0.97 -22.25
CA MET A 473 13.10 1.51 -21.65
C MET A 473 14.36 0.78 -22.14
N VAL A 474 14.31 -0.55 -22.30
CA VAL A 474 15.42 -1.33 -22.86
C VAL A 474 15.77 -0.82 -24.26
N TYR A 475 14.78 -0.67 -25.15
CA TYR A 475 15.01 -0.17 -26.50
C TYR A 475 15.49 1.28 -26.53
N LEU A 476 14.97 2.13 -25.66
CA LEU A 476 15.41 3.52 -25.53
C LEU A 476 16.87 3.62 -25.09
N GLN A 477 17.30 2.75 -24.18
CA GLN A 477 18.69 2.70 -23.74
C GLN A 477 19.62 2.15 -24.83
N GLN A 478 19.24 1.08 -25.51
CA GLN A 478 19.96 0.56 -26.67
C GLN A 478 20.09 1.61 -27.78
N PHE A 479 19.05 2.41 -28.04
CA PHE A 479 19.15 3.55 -28.98
C PHE A 479 20.16 4.58 -28.50
N THR A 480 20.21 4.85 -27.21
CA THR A 480 21.19 5.84 -26.68
C THR A 480 22.62 5.44 -26.98
N GLU A 481 22.93 4.14 -27.00
CA GLU A 481 24.23 3.57 -27.29
C GLU A 481 24.50 3.44 -28.81
N ASN A 482 23.55 2.89 -29.56
CA ASN A 482 23.74 2.46 -30.93
C ASN A 482 23.27 3.47 -31.98
N LYS A 483 22.40 4.42 -31.59
CA LYS A 483 21.76 5.41 -32.46
C LYS A 483 20.95 4.80 -33.62
N ASP A 484 20.48 3.54 -33.48
CA ASP A 484 19.64 2.88 -34.49
C ASP A 484 18.18 3.40 -34.40
N PRO A 485 17.63 4.07 -35.43
CA PRO A 485 16.27 4.59 -35.43
C PRO A 485 15.17 3.52 -35.20
N ASN A 486 15.43 2.26 -35.57
CA ASN A 486 14.49 1.17 -35.35
C ASN A 486 14.26 0.89 -33.87
N LEU A 487 15.30 1.06 -33.04
CA LEU A 487 15.18 0.91 -31.58
C LEU A 487 14.32 2.01 -30.99
N LEU A 488 14.46 3.24 -31.49
CA LEU A 488 13.63 4.36 -31.06
C LEU A 488 12.16 4.16 -31.44
N ALA A 489 11.90 3.66 -32.67
CA ALA A 489 10.53 3.31 -33.13
C ALA A 489 9.94 2.18 -32.26
N SER A 490 10.72 1.18 -31.90
CA SER A 490 10.32 0.10 -31.01
C SER A 490 9.97 0.62 -29.62
N ALA A 491 10.81 1.47 -29.04
CA ALA A 491 10.54 2.11 -27.75
C ALA A 491 9.22 2.87 -27.77
N LYS A 492 9.00 3.70 -28.80
CA LYS A 492 7.76 4.47 -29.01
C LYS A 492 6.52 3.58 -29.04
N GLU A 493 6.57 2.47 -29.76
CA GLU A 493 5.44 1.52 -29.87
C GLU A 493 5.13 0.87 -28.51
N TYR A 494 6.15 0.43 -27.75
CA TYR A 494 5.92 -0.19 -26.44
C TYR A 494 5.40 0.80 -25.41
N PHE A 495 5.89 2.04 -25.39
CA PHE A 495 5.32 3.08 -24.53
C PHE A 495 3.89 3.42 -24.90
N ARG A 496 3.57 3.50 -26.20
CA ARG A 496 2.19 3.71 -26.67
C ARG A 496 1.27 2.60 -26.18
N ARG A 497 1.68 1.34 -26.26
CA ARG A 497 0.93 0.20 -25.73
C ARG A 497 0.77 0.26 -24.22
N ALA A 498 1.80 0.67 -23.49
CA ALA A 498 1.76 0.85 -22.04
C ALA A 498 0.76 1.96 -21.63
N ILE A 499 0.73 3.07 -22.36
CA ILE A 499 -0.24 4.16 -22.18
C ILE A 499 -1.67 3.68 -22.43
N VAL A 500 -1.91 2.93 -23.50
CA VAL A 500 -3.23 2.35 -23.80
C VAL A 500 -3.67 1.39 -22.69
N ALA A 501 -2.75 0.56 -22.18
CA ALA A 501 -3.02 -0.38 -21.09
C ALA A 501 -3.28 0.31 -19.75
N SER A 502 -2.67 1.47 -19.49
CA SER A 502 -2.87 2.27 -18.27
C SER A 502 -2.73 3.78 -18.55
N PRO A 503 -3.80 4.43 -19.03
CA PRO A 503 -3.76 5.85 -19.38
C PRO A 503 -3.45 6.80 -18.21
N GLN A 504 -3.60 6.35 -16.97
CA GLN A 504 -3.32 7.11 -15.75
C GLN A 504 -1.90 6.88 -15.19
N ALA A 505 -1.11 5.98 -15.80
CA ALA A 505 0.26 5.75 -15.41
C ALA A 505 1.15 6.90 -15.91
N LEU A 506 1.91 7.53 -15.00
CA LEU A 506 2.75 8.68 -15.34
C LEU A 506 3.97 8.27 -16.16
N ASP A 507 4.65 7.19 -15.74
CA ASP A 507 5.97 6.80 -16.27
C ASP A 507 5.98 6.55 -17.78
N PRO A 508 5.02 5.79 -18.39
CA PRO A 508 5.00 5.59 -19.83
C PRO A 508 4.84 6.88 -20.65
N HIS A 509 4.12 7.87 -20.13
CA HIS A 509 3.99 9.18 -20.80
C HIS A 509 5.29 9.97 -20.75
N VAL A 510 5.99 9.96 -19.60
CA VAL A 510 7.32 10.60 -19.45
C VAL A 510 8.35 9.94 -20.36
N HIS A 511 8.32 8.62 -20.46
CA HIS A 511 9.23 7.88 -21.35
C HIS A 511 8.89 8.11 -22.82
N MET A 512 7.60 8.23 -23.19
CA MET A 512 7.17 8.62 -24.53
C MET A 512 7.68 10.01 -24.90
N GLU A 513 7.53 11.00 -24.00
CA GLU A 513 8.09 12.33 -24.20
C GLU A 513 9.60 12.27 -24.45
N ALA A 514 10.34 11.50 -23.66
CA ALA A 514 11.78 11.32 -23.85
C ALA A 514 12.15 10.74 -25.22
N VAL A 515 11.33 9.82 -25.75
CA VAL A 515 11.50 9.30 -27.12
C VAL A 515 11.29 10.38 -28.15
N LEU A 516 10.21 11.17 -28.03
CA LEU A 516 9.87 12.23 -28.98
C LEU A 516 10.93 13.33 -29.00
N VAL A 517 11.44 13.74 -27.85
CA VAL A 517 12.55 14.69 -27.75
C VAL A 517 13.81 14.16 -28.44
N ARG A 518 14.15 12.86 -28.26
CA ARG A 518 15.29 12.24 -28.94
C ARG A 518 15.09 12.09 -30.46
N SER A 519 13.84 12.02 -30.92
CA SER A 519 13.53 12.02 -32.35
C SER A 519 13.89 13.36 -33.02
N LEU A 520 13.85 14.48 -32.29
CA LEU A 520 14.26 15.80 -32.79
C LEU A 520 15.76 15.92 -33.01
N ASP A 521 16.60 15.19 -32.25
CA ASP A 521 18.04 15.24 -32.37
C ASP A 521 18.56 14.71 -33.75
N GLY A 522 17.75 13.89 -34.44
CA GLY A 522 18.07 13.29 -35.73
C GLY A 522 17.42 13.98 -36.94
N ASP A 523 16.57 14.99 -36.71
CA ASP A 523 15.81 15.64 -37.78
C ASP A 523 16.23 17.12 -38.00
N PRO A 524 17.01 17.43 -39.04
CA PRO A 524 17.40 18.80 -39.35
C PRO A 524 16.26 19.70 -39.85
N GLY A 525 15.09 19.10 -40.18
CA GLY A 525 13.92 19.81 -40.71
C GLY A 525 12.91 20.27 -39.65
N HIS A 526 13.09 19.91 -38.39
CA HIS A 526 12.15 20.18 -37.26
C HIS A 526 10.72 19.77 -37.64
N ASP A 527 10.46 18.45 -37.76
CA ASP A 527 9.14 17.95 -38.16
C ASP A 527 8.06 18.45 -37.20
N ARG A 528 7.19 19.30 -37.76
CA ARG A 528 6.06 19.90 -37.05
C ARG A 528 5.21 18.84 -36.33
N SER A 529 5.09 17.63 -36.94
CA SER A 529 4.28 16.56 -36.40
C SER A 529 4.84 16.02 -35.07
N ILE A 530 6.17 16.03 -34.88
CA ILE A 530 6.80 15.61 -33.61
C ILE A 530 6.46 16.61 -32.50
N TYR A 531 6.50 17.91 -32.78
CA TYR A 531 6.09 18.91 -31.79
C TYR A 531 4.59 18.82 -31.43
N GLU A 532 3.71 18.54 -32.40
CA GLU A 532 2.29 18.31 -32.16
C GLU A 532 2.08 17.06 -31.28
N GLU A 533 2.85 16.00 -31.47
CA GLU A 533 2.82 14.81 -30.63
C GLU A 533 3.38 15.09 -29.21
N ILE A 534 4.44 15.87 -29.08
CA ILE A 534 4.96 16.35 -27.78
C ILE A 534 3.88 17.15 -27.04
N VAL A 535 3.17 18.04 -27.72
CA VAL A 535 2.04 18.79 -27.13
C VAL A 535 1.02 17.82 -26.57
N GLN A 536 0.57 16.83 -27.37
CA GLN A 536 -0.46 15.90 -26.93
C GLN A 536 -0.01 15.08 -25.71
N VAL A 537 1.19 14.53 -25.72
CA VAL A 537 1.74 13.73 -24.60
C VAL A 537 1.85 14.57 -23.33
N ASN A 538 2.32 15.82 -23.44
CA ASN A 538 2.45 16.70 -22.27
C ASN A 538 1.10 17.19 -21.75
N VAL A 539 0.11 17.42 -22.60
CA VAL A 539 -1.27 17.69 -22.18
C VAL A 539 -1.84 16.52 -21.42
N ASP A 540 -1.62 15.30 -21.88
CA ASP A 540 -2.08 14.09 -21.19
C ASP A 540 -1.35 13.89 -19.85
N LEU A 541 -0.02 14.14 -19.77
CA LEU A 541 0.75 14.18 -18.52
C LEU A 541 0.16 15.18 -17.52
N LEU A 542 -0.17 16.41 -17.96
CA LEU A 542 -0.75 17.44 -17.09
C LEU A 542 -2.18 17.13 -16.65
N ARG A 543 -2.91 16.29 -17.37
CA ARG A 543 -4.20 15.74 -16.90
C ARG A 543 -4.00 14.75 -15.75
N ILE A 544 -2.86 14.03 -15.73
CA ILE A 544 -2.52 13.08 -14.65
C ILE A 544 -1.96 13.84 -13.43
N ASP A 545 -0.98 14.73 -13.64
CA ASP A 545 -0.36 15.55 -12.61
C ASP A 545 -0.14 17.00 -13.13
N PRO A 546 -1.04 17.93 -12.80
CA PRO A 546 -0.97 19.31 -13.31
C PRO A 546 0.17 20.15 -12.72
N PHE A 547 0.91 19.62 -11.72
CA PHE A 547 1.89 20.38 -10.94
C PHE A 547 3.34 20.04 -11.30
N ILE A 548 3.58 19.40 -12.45
CA ILE A 548 4.93 19.04 -12.90
C ILE A 548 5.53 20.22 -13.70
N PRO A 549 6.52 20.95 -13.16
CA PRO A 549 7.04 22.16 -13.82
C PRO A 549 7.84 21.86 -15.07
N PHE A 550 8.57 20.75 -15.13
CA PHE A 550 9.33 20.39 -16.33
C PHE A 550 8.43 19.96 -17.49
N THR A 551 7.31 19.28 -17.25
CA THR A 551 6.31 18.97 -18.27
C THR A 551 5.71 20.25 -18.86
N ARG A 552 5.38 21.25 -18.01
CA ARG A 552 4.90 22.56 -18.48
C ARG A 552 5.95 23.30 -19.29
N LYS A 553 7.22 23.25 -18.88
CA LYS A 553 8.33 23.84 -19.65
C LYS A 553 8.46 23.17 -21.02
N ASN A 554 8.38 21.85 -21.08
CA ASN A 554 8.51 21.11 -22.34
C ASN A 554 7.30 21.35 -23.26
N LEU A 555 6.09 21.39 -22.70
CA LEU A 555 4.88 21.79 -23.42
C LEU A 555 5.01 23.21 -23.98
N GLY A 556 5.45 24.16 -23.16
CA GLY A 556 5.73 25.53 -23.59
C GLY A 556 6.77 25.59 -24.72
N GLY A 557 7.85 24.80 -24.60
CA GLY A 557 8.85 24.68 -25.67
C GLY A 557 8.28 24.14 -26.98
N ALA A 558 7.40 23.13 -26.93
CA ALA A 558 6.73 22.61 -28.11
C ALA A 558 5.80 23.64 -28.76
N TYR A 559 4.96 24.35 -27.96
CA TYR A 559 4.14 25.44 -28.47
C TYR A 559 4.97 26.55 -29.11
N TYR A 560 6.10 26.95 -28.50
CA TYR A 560 7.00 27.96 -29.02
C TYR A 560 7.54 27.57 -30.40
N ASN A 561 7.97 26.35 -30.59
CA ASN A 561 8.46 25.84 -31.87
C ASN A 561 7.35 25.69 -32.92
N LEU A 562 6.10 25.50 -32.50
CA LEU A 562 4.93 25.53 -33.39
C LEU A 562 4.49 26.96 -33.77
N GLY A 563 5.07 28.00 -33.17
CA GLY A 563 4.74 29.40 -33.38
C GLY A 563 3.61 29.93 -32.46
N ASP A 564 3.12 29.09 -31.54
CA ASP A 564 2.10 29.48 -30.57
C ASP A 564 2.73 30.05 -29.29
N VAL A 565 3.24 31.27 -29.43
CA VAL A 565 4.00 31.90 -28.35
C VAL A 565 3.13 32.27 -27.14
N GLU A 566 1.85 32.49 -27.33
CA GLU A 566 0.93 32.85 -26.25
C GLU A 566 0.76 31.68 -25.26
N HIS A 567 0.42 30.49 -25.77
CA HIS A 567 0.33 29.27 -24.93
C HIS A 567 1.69 28.89 -24.37
N ALA A 568 2.80 29.04 -25.12
CA ALA A 568 4.15 28.78 -24.62
C ALA A 568 4.46 29.60 -23.37
N MET A 569 4.23 30.89 -23.40
CA MET A 569 4.46 31.80 -22.27
C MET A 569 3.57 31.47 -21.07
N LEU A 570 2.29 31.14 -21.32
CA LEU A 570 1.33 30.78 -20.28
C LEU A 570 1.76 29.55 -19.50
N GLU A 571 2.13 28.48 -20.20
CA GLU A 571 2.56 27.24 -19.55
C GLU A 571 3.82 27.41 -18.71
N LEU A 572 4.78 28.17 -19.20
CA LEU A 572 6.02 28.42 -18.48
C LEU A 572 5.80 29.32 -17.26
N GLN A 573 4.90 30.31 -17.38
CA GLN A 573 4.47 31.16 -16.26
C GLN A 573 3.79 30.34 -15.17
N GLN A 574 2.90 29.39 -15.52
CA GLN A 574 2.26 28.51 -14.57
C GLN A 574 3.29 27.58 -13.88
N ALA A 575 4.30 27.10 -14.61
CA ALA A 575 5.38 26.30 -14.02
C ALA A 575 6.12 27.07 -12.90
N ILE A 576 6.42 28.33 -13.14
CA ILE A 576 7.08 29.23 -12.17
C ILE A 576 6.14 29.58 -11.02
N GLU A 577 4.85 29.77 -11.28
CA GLU A 577 3.87 30.06 -10.24
C GLU A 577 3.69 28.90 -9.26
N TYR A 578 3.66 27.66 -9.76
CA TYR A 578 3.60 26.47 -8.92
C TYR A 578 4.90 26.26 -8.15
N GLU A 579 6.05 26.38 -8.82
CA GLU A 579 7.37 26.21 -8.22
C GLU A 579 8.24 27.46 -8.43
N PRO A 580 8.14 28.47 -7.54
CA PRO A 580 8.86 29.74 -7.69
C PRO A 580 10.39 29.61 -7.73
N ASN A 581 10.94 28.48 -7.27
CA ASN A 581 12.37 28.21 -7.31
C ASN A 581 12.79 27.42 -8.57
N TYR A 582 11.94 27.38 -9.61
CA TYR A 582 12.24 26.65 -10.85
C TYR A 582 13.20 27.46 -11.75
N VAL A 583 14.51 27.22 -11.55
CA VAL A 583 15.60 27.90 -12.27
C VAL A 583 15.48 27.76 -13.80
N PRO A 584 15.27 26.53 -14.39
CA PRO A 584 15.15 26.38 -15.83
C PRO A 584 13.98 27.18 -16.43
N GLY A 585 12.87 27.29 -15.69
CA GLY A 585 11.71 28.08 -16.11
C GLY A 585 12.03 29.58 -16.20
N HIS A 586 12.67 30.12 -15.18
CA HIS A 586 13.07 31.53 -15.20
C HIS A 586 14.09 31.85 -16.32
N LEU A 587 15.05 30.97 -16.56
CA LEU A 587 16.02 31.16 -17.63
C LEU A 587 15.36 31.12 -19.01
N GLN A 588 14.44 30.19 -19.24
CA GLN A 588 13.72 30.09 -20.50
C GLN A 588 12.80 31.32 -20.74
N MET A 589 12.10 31.79 -19.69
CA MET A 589 11.32 33.03 -19.79
C MET A 589 12.19 34.25 -20.15
N SER A 590 13.36 34.32 -19.51
CA SER A 590 14.32 35.39 -19.82
C SER A 590 14.74 35.39 -21.30
N GLU A 591 15.02 34.22 -21.85
CA GLU A 591 15.41 34.04 -23.25
C GLU A 591 14.28 34.47 -24.19
N TRP A 592 13.06 33.99 -24.01
CA TRP A 592 11.91 34.30 -24.84
C TRP A 592 11.51 35.80 -24.78
N TYR A 593 11.59 36.46 -23.60
CA TYR A 593 11.36 37.89 -23.51
C TYR A 593 12.44 38.70 -24.23
N LYS A 594 13.72 38.24 -24.17
CA LYS A 594 14.82 38.88 -24.90
C LYS A 594 14.62 38.80 -26.43
N GLU A 595 14.23 37.62 -26.96
CA GLU A 595 13.94 37.43 -28.38
C GLU A 595 12.77 38.36 -28.86
N ARG A 596 11.85 38.69 -27.96
CA ARG A 596 10.73 39.61 -28.23
C ARG A 596 11.06 41.08 -28.02
N GLY A 597 12.30 41.41 -27.64
CA GLY A 597 12.73 42.79 -27.41
C GLY A 597 12.33 43.37 -26.06
N ASP A 598 11.71 42.58 -25.14
CA ASP A 598 11.39 43.04 -23.79
C ASP A 598 12.57 42.74 -22.84
N GLU A 599 13.59 43.60 -22.92
CA GLU A 599 14.79 43.44 -22.12
C GLU A 599 14.55 43.65 -20.62
N GLU A 600 13.59 44.43 -20.22
CA GLU A 600 13.29 44.67 -18.80
C GLU A 600 12.73 43.41 -18.13
N THR A 601 11.75 42.76 -18.73
CA THR A 601 11.15 41.53 -18.21
C THR A 601 12.16 40.36 -18.31
N SER A 602 12.93 40.29 -19.40
CA SER A 602 14.03 39.35 -19.57
C SER A 602 15.00 39.44 -18.41
N ARG A 603 15.51 40.63 -18.12
CA ARG A 603 16.43 40.88 -17.03
C ARG A 603 15.85 40.51 -15.68
N ARG A 604 14.57 40.74 -15.41
CA ARG A 604 13.87 40.40 -14.18
C ARG A 604 13.91 38.88 -13.94
N HIS A 605 13.57 38.09 -14.95
CA HIS A 605 13.59 36.63 -14.86
C HIS A 605 15.02 36.10 -14.72
N TYR A 606 15.99 36.67 -15.45
CA TYR A 606 17.38 36.26 -15.30
C TYR A 606 17.91 36.52 -13.89
N MET A 607 17.64 37.72 -13.31
CA MET A 607 18.05 38.04 -11.95
C MET A 607 17.33 37.18 -10.90
N ALA A 608 16.09 36.76 -11.14
CA ALA A 608 15.38 35.81 -10.30
C ALA A 608 16.08 34.44 -10.30
N ALA A 609 16.45 33.92 -11.48
CA ALA A 609 17.23 32.67 -11.57
C ALA A 609 18.56 32.75 -10.81
N LEU A 610 19.32 33.84 -11.01
CA LEU A 610 20.59 34.04 -10.28
C LEU A 610 20.40 34.14 -8.78
N GLY A 611 19.35 34.81 -8.33
CA GLY A 611 18.97 34.92 -6.91
C GLY A 611 18.68 33.53 -6.29
N ILE A 612 17.95 32.67 -6.99
CA ILE A 612 17.67 31.29 -6.57
C ILE A 612 18.97 30.48 -6.52
N ILE A 613 19.79 30.53 -7.57
CA ILE A 613 21.08 29.83 -7.63
C ILE A 613 21.99 30.26 -6.46
N HIS A 614 22.04 31.57 -6.16
CA HIS A 614 22.82 32.07 -5.04
C HIS A 614 22.26 31.63 -3.69
N LYS A 615 20.94 31.70 -3.51
CA LYS A 615 20.24 31.27 -2.29
C LYS A 615 20.54 29.81 -1.95
N TYR A 616 20.51 28.95 -2.97
CA TYR A 616 20.64 27.48 -2.80
C TYR A 616 22.03 26.94 -3.19
N ARG A 617 23.06 27.80 -3.28
CA ARG A 617 24.41 27.40 -3.70
C ARG A 617 25.03 26.27 -2.90
N ASN A 618 24.71 26.15 -1.61
CA ASN A 618 25.21 25.14 -0.67
C ASN A 618 24.16 24.04 -0.38
N PHE A 619 22.98 24.15 -0.97
CA PHE A 619 21.93 23.16 -0.78
C PHE A 619 22.25 21.90 -1.58
N LYS A 620 22.18 20.73 -0.90
CA LYS A 620 22.30 19.44 -1.55
C LYS A 620 20.91 18.87 -1.70
N PRO A 621 20.38 18.67 -2.93
CA PRO A 621 19.09 18.06 -3.13
C PRO A 621 19.01 16.70 -2.44
N THR A 622 17.96 16.49 -1.67
CA THR A 622 17.68 15.22 -1.00
C THR A 622 16.80 14.33 -1.85
N GLN A 623 16.14 14.95 -2.83
CA GLN A 623 15.25 14.29 -3.78
C GLN A 623 15.57 14.74 -5.22
N PRO A 624 15.39 13.85 -6.21
CA PRO A 624 15.61 14.19 -7.62
C PRO A 624 14.83 15.41 -8.09
N TYR A 625 13.59 15.57 -7.63
CA TYR A 625 12.73 16.69 -7.99
C TYR A 625 13.34 18.05 -7.59
N GLU A 626 13.97 18.16 -6.42
CA GLU A 626 14.69 19.37 -6.00
C GLU A 626 15.88 19.67 -6.92
N GLY A 627 16.57 18.62 -7.38
CA GLY A 627 17.66 18.74 -8.34
C GLY A 627 17.20 19.31 -9.67
N VAL A 628 16.05 18.86 -10.18
CA VAL A 628 15.44 19.38 -11.42
C VAL A 628 15.06 20.86 -11.29
N LEU A 629 14.52 21.28 -10.13
CA LEU A 629 14.16 22.69 -9.90
C LEU A 629 15.38 23.61 -9.91
N LEU A 630 16.51 23.15 -9.39
CA LEU A 630 17.74 23.93 -9.25
C LEU A 630 18.75 23.70 -10.39
N ALA A 631 18.41 22.88 -11.40
CA ALA A 631 19.29 22.55 -12.50
C ALA A 631 19.76 23.81 -13.29
N ARG A 632 21.03 23.86 -13.61
CA ARG A 632 21.62 24.91 -14.44
C ARG A 632 21.75 24.42 -15.88
N PRO A 633 21.72 25.29 -16.90
CA PRO A 633 21.83 24.89 -18.30
C PRO A 633 23.12 24.13 -18.68
N GLN A 634 24.16 24.24 -17.85
CA GLN A 634 25.46 23.57 -18.07
C GLN A 634 25.59 22.26 -17.28
N ASP A 635 24.68 21.95 -16.39
CA ASP A 635 24.67 20.68 -15.68
C ASP A 635 24.12 19.60 -16.66
N PRO A 636 24.89 18.57 -17.05
CA PRO A 636 24.33 17.49 -17.84
C PRO A 636 23.13 16.91 -17.08
N PRO A 637 22.04 16.51 -17.75
CA PRO A 637 20.92 15.87 -17.10
C PRO A 637 21.47 14.74 -16.24
N SER A 638 21.27 14.84 -14.93
CA SER A 638 21.79 13.85 -14.00
C SER A 638 21.10 12.52 -14.29
N ALA A 639 21.75 11.67 -15.06
CA ALA A 639 21.32 10.29 -15.36
C ALA A 639 21.03 9.46 -14.09
N SER A 640 21.41 10.01 -12.91
CA SER A 640 21.17 9.39 -11.60
C SER A 640 19.78 9.63 -11.00
N ALA A 641 18.96 10.52 -11.56
CA ALA A 641 17.64 10.83 -11.00
C ALA A 641 16.55 9.83 -11.43
N GLU A 642 16.69 9.20 -12.58
CA GLU A 642 15.76 8.19 -13.10
C GLU A 642 16.08 6.75 -12.67
N GLN A 643 17.32 6.47 -12.23
CA GLN A 643 17.80 5.10 -11.97
C GLN A 643 17.65 4.60 -10.52
N LYS A 644 17.05 5.35 -9.59
CA LYS A 644 16.89 4.91 -8.18
C LYS A 644 15.45 4.97 -7.68
N ARG A 645 14.50 4.48 -8.45
CA ARG A 645 13.14 4.18 -7.95
C ARG A 645 12.77 2.71 -8.10
#